data_8501a7832acb583db0f76bb7d87affc7
#
_entry.id   8501a7832acb583db0f76bb7d87affc7
#
_cell.length_a   1.000
_cell.length_b   1.000
_cell.length_c   1.000
_cell.angle_alpha   90.00
_cell.angle_beta   90.00
_cell.angle_gamma   90.00
#
_symmetry.space_group_name_H-M   'P 1'
#
loop_
_entity.id
_entity.type
_entity.pdbx_description
1 polymer ?
#
loop_
_entity_poly.entity_id
_entity_poly.type
_entity_poly.pdbx_seq_one_letter_code
_entity_poly.pdbx_strand_id
1 'polypeptide(L)'
;MSLCKPRRGILIRSCLLCVMTFAGSVVALGSSPIADDYIRTNFTVEDGLPDNVVNAIVQTGNGLLWVGTESGLASFDGREFIPIDLHVAGAPPQGSVTSLVEASNGDLWVGTHAGVVLIPRNALDQIDPTQLTYYQLSPGASDQVGSLYQTRDGTIWAGTNHGLYRQESGKFVSVISVLSVNRIAESLEGHLLLITGRGFVEWNGRGIIEHPGLAASLGVHEDQIFNVFQDRTGTVWYCTEAGIVRRGRRPFARLHPHNVSRTTAYRTYEDPQGGVWVVSGIGLYRAIADHLQTPAADIRARSFFAGKDGELWVGTNGNGLIQLKPRVVRMYTSGNGLPNDVAMAVLATHDGKVWVGGNCGLSVFEAERFKVYREKDGLLNSCVWALAEDQNRDLWIGTYGGGLFRFRGGHFHQYSREQGLPDTVVLQIAVARDGSLWLATPNGVSHMQNGHFQNYTVAEGLSSNQVFSVYQDRSGSVWAETQGGIDRLVGERFVPLPSAQTRDGPLSIRLAEDSLGDLYTINSPKGISLIENDRLIAVNENLKVLDMVESPQHNLWFSGIDGIIRIAVNDLKKSVIDRDAPLNYARFDRADGMNSIQCSVGSPNMAITPNDKLWVATVKGLAMLDLARLQQANTKPTVFVGAVTIGKNKVHAGRELILAPGTHHVELHLEAVDLASPEKVRLQYRMDSVDAGWLDADATRTAIYTNIPVGTHAFHVRASGSDGVWDRVGILYNITQRPYFYQMTWFRLLSACVLVFLLFAVYLVRVRQIIRQTLIRHEERLVERERIARELHDTLLQSFQGLTLHFQRARNLLPERAAEAIQTLDRALDGAEQAIVEGRDAIHDLRSPAPATQGLAEEITSLGEGLVVRDGDKDPAQFRVVIEGSAQTLHPNVQIEIVRIAREGLRNAFGHSQARRIETEIAYSNNLFRLRIRDDGKGIDPGVRNRAERVGHWGLAGMRERAERLGGALEVWSEPGAGTEVELRIPATIVYESSRARNNVWLFWKKTKNDHEHHS
;
A
#
# COMPACT_ATOMS: atom_id res chain seq x y z
N MET A 1 33.58 19.34 20.36
CA MET A 1 34.79 20.13 20.59
C MET A 1 34.47 21.23 21.56
N SER A 2 35.12 21.24 22.71
CA SER A 2 35.36 22.31 23.70
C SER A 2 35.35 21.73 25.10
N LEU A 3 36.49 21.49 25.63
CA LEU A 3 37.21 22.04 26.72
C LEU A 3 36.80 21.62 28.14
N CYS A 4 37.53 20.65 28.65
CA CYS A 4 37.83 20.57 30.08
C CYS A 4 39.18 21.25 30.33
N LYS A 5 39.22 22.35 31.07
CA LYS A 5 40.37 22.87 31.80
C LYS A 5 40.01 23.04 33.28
N PRO A 6 40.88 22.67 34.23
CA PRO A 6 40.61 22.79 35.64
C PRO A 6 40.92 24.19 36.16
N ARG A 7 40.10 24.73 37.05
CA ARG A 7 40.46 25.88 37.89
C ARG A 7 40.54 25.45 39.37
N ARG A 8 41.68 25.73 39.93
CA ARG A 8 42.04 25.63 41.36
C ARG A 8 41.37 26.74 42.16
N GLY A 9 41.00 26.36 43.38
CA GLY A 9 41.18 27.15 44.59
C GLY A 9 39.97 27.94 45.08
N ILE A 10 39.47 27.60 46.29
CA ILE A 10 39.69 28.42 47.50
C ILE A 10 38.97 27.73 48.66
N LEU A 11 39.69 27.64 49.76
CA LEU A 11 39.26 27.19 51.08
C LEU A 11 38.05 27.95 51.62
N ILE A 12 37.16 27.25 52.35
CA ILE A 12 36.70 27.72 53.68
C ILE A 12 36.54 26.49 54.62
N ARG A 13 37.29 26.51 55.70
CA ARG A 13 37.12 25.68 56.92
C ARG A 13 35.92 26.21 57.71
N SER A 14 35.08 25.33 58.18
CA SER A 14 34.48 25.29 59.51
C SER A 14 33.14 24.57 59.50
N CYS A 15 33.11 23.42 60.09
CA CYS A 15 32.22 22.93 61.11
C CYS A 15 32.43 21.43 61.33
N LEU A 16 33.36 21.09 62.22
CA LEU A 16 33.36 19.78 62.88
C LEU A 16 32.30 19.87 63.99
N LEU A 17 31.43 18.90 64.02
CA LEU A 17 31.03 18.12 65.26
C LEU A 17 29.55 17.64 65.01
N CYS A 18 29.37 16.37 65.49
CA CYS A 18 28.09 15.65 65.58
C CYS A 18 27.49 15.09 64.28
N VAL A 19 27.81 13.86 63.98
CA VAL A 19 26.98 12.67 64.09
C VAL A 19 27.86 11.42 63.84
N MET A 20 28.42 10.89 64.88
CA MET A 20 28.73 9.46 64.93
C MET A 20 27.44 8.70 65.26
N THR A 21 27.36 7.50 64.72
CA THR A 21 26.36 6.47 64.94
C THR A 21 25.10 6.55 64.00
N PHE A 22 25.30 6.00 62.79
CA PHE A 22 24.42 5.03 62.13
C PHE A 22 25.18 4.52 60.88
N ALA A 23 26.22 3.73 61.11
CA ALA A 23 26.70 2.83 60.04
C ALA A 23 25.70 1.66 59.95
N GLY A 24 24.53 1.98 59.43
CA GLY A 24 23.66 0.96 58.85
C GLY A 24 24.30 0.53 57.53
N SER A 25 24.76 -0.71 57.52
CA SER A 25 25.15 -1.43 56.31
C SER A 25 24.06 -1.32 55.27
N VAL A 26 24.20 -0.40 54.31
CA VAL A 26 23.52 -0.52 53.02
C VAL A 26 24.22 -1.73 52.40
N VAL A 27 23.72 -2.92 52.72
CA VAL A 27 23.89 -4.10 51.87
C VAL A 27 23.33 -3.66 50.53
N ALA A 28 24.19 -3.37 49.57
CA ALA A 28 23.83 -3.36 48.20
C ALA A 28 23.09 -4.69 47.97
N LEU A 29 21.77 -4.66 47.90
CA LEU A 29 20.97 -5.71 47.37
C LEU A 29 21.52 -5.91 45.96
N GLY A 30 22.44 -6.87 45.86
CA GLY A 30 22.90 -7.36 44.57
C GLY A 30 21.62 -7.73 43.79
N SER A 31 21.39 -7.09 42.66
CA SER A 31 20.32 -7.43 41.78
C SER A 31 20.33 -8.95 41.62
N SER A 32 19.22 -9.58 41.93
CA SER A 32 19.04 -11.03 41.71
C SER A 32 19.33 -11.30 40.25
N PRO A 33 20.22 -12.26 39.90
CA PRO A 33 20.61 -12.50 38.52
C PRO A 33 19.42 -12.75 37.56
N ILE A 34 18.24 -13.08 38.09
CA ILE A 34 17.04 -13.37 37.34
C ILE A 34 16.18 -12.13 37.06
N ALA A 35 16.26 -11.09 37.88
CA ALA A 35 15.55 -9.83 37.65
C ALA A 35 16.04 -9.13 36.36
N ASP A 36 17.27 -9.38 35.96
CA ASP A 36 17.85 -8.86 34.73
C ASP A 36 17.42 -9.65 33.47
N ASP A 37 16.82 -10.85 33.63
CA ASP A 37 16.41 -11.71 32.53
C ASP A 37 15.03 -11.33 31.92
N TYR A 38 14.30 -10.40 32.56
CA TYR A 38 12.98 -9.98 32.10
C TYR A 38 12.90 -8.46 31.92
N ILE A 39 12.12 -8.05 30.94
CA ILE A 39 11.65 -6.68 30.75
C ILE A 39 10.27 -6.58 31.39
N ARG A 40 10.09 -5.61 32.30
CA ARG A 40 8.83 -5.39 33.00
C ARG A 40 8.05 -4.25 32.37
N THR A 41 6.78 -4.51 32.04
CA THR A 41 5.79 -3.51 31.62
C THR A 41 4.60 -3.57 32.56
N ASN A 42 4.14 -2.45 33.08
CA ASN A 42 2.97 -2.36 33.93
C ASN A 42 1.82 -1.74 33.17
N PHE A 43 0.64 -2.32 33.29
CA PHE A 43 -0.61 -1.83 32.73
C PHE A 43 -1.58 -1.52 33.88
N THR A 44 -2.23 -0.35 33.83
CA THR A 44 -3.12 0.16 34.87
C THR A 44 -4.44 0.62 34.26
N VAL A 45 -5.32 1.19 35.05
CA VAL A 45 -6.55 1.81 34.57
C VAL A 45 -6.29 2.97 33.59
N GLU A 46 -5.10 3.59 33.65
CA GLU A 46 -4.69 4.64 32.70
C GLU A 46 -4.44 4.07 31.30
N ASP A 47 -4.11 2.77 31.22
CA ASP A 47 -3.90 2.04 29.96
C ASP A 47 -5.18 1.36 29.46
N GLY A 48 -6.33 1.58 30.12
CA GLY A 48 -7.64 1.04 29.75
C GLY A 48 -8.06 -0.24 30.49
N LEU A 49 -7.28 -0.68 31.49
CA LEU A 49 -7.68 -1.80 32.36
C LEU A 49 -8.89 -1.40 33.20
N PRO A 50 -9.95 -2.23 33.35
CA PRO A 50 -11.13 -1.87 34.14
C PRO A 50 -10.85 -1.58 35.61
N ASP A 51 -9.86 -2.26 36.22
CA ASP A 51 -9.45 -2.08 37.62
C ASP A 51 -8.01 -2.54 37.82
N ASN A 52 -7.31 -1.94 38.77
CA ASN A 52 -5.94 -2.31 39.14
C ASN A 52 -5.85 -3.59 39.99
N VAL A 53 -6.96 -4.15 40.41
CA VAL A 53 -7.01 -5.45 41.11
C VAL A 53 -7.35 -6.54 40.09
N VAL A 54 -6.35 -7.34 39.73
CA VAL A 54 -6.47 -8.37 38.69
C VAL A 54 -6.58 -9.77 39.30
N ASN A 55 -7.74 -10.39 39.19
CA ASN A 55 -8.12 -11.63 39.83
C ASN A 55 -7.81 -12.89 39.00
N ALA A 56 -7.98 -12.78 37.66
CA ALA A 56 -7.84 -13.91 36.74
C ALA A 56 -7.25 -13.46 35.41
N ILE A 57 -6.46 -14.33 34.78
CA ILE A 57 -5.83 -14.09 33.49
C ILE A 57 -5.90 -15.40 32.71
N VAL A 58 -6.30 -15.34 31.43
CA VAL A 58 -6.27 -16.48 30.52
C VAL A 58 -6.03 -16.00 29.10
N GLN A 59 -5.32 -16.76 28.28
CA GLN A 59 -5.19 -16.52 26.86
C GLN A 59 -6.03 -17.52 26.09
N THR A 60 -6.89 -17.05 25.18
CA THR A 60 -7.74 -17.89 24.33
C THR A 60 -7.03 -18.31 23.04
N GLY A 61 -7.59 -19.31 22.37
CA GLY A 61 -7.02 -19.89 21.15
C GLY A 61 -6.87 -18.91 19.99
N ASN A 62 -7.63 -17.80 19.95
CA ASN A 62 -7.44 -16.69 19.01
C ASN A 62 -6.29 -15.75 19.39
N GLY A 63 -5.58 -16.01 20.50
CA GLY A 63 -4.42 -15.27 20.96
C GLY A 63 -4.72 -14.14 21.93
N LEU A 64 -5.97 -13.68 22.05
CA LEU A 64 -6.35 -12.60 22.98
C LEU A 64 -6.10 -12.98 24.43
N LEU A 65 -5.59 -12.03 25.20
CA LEU A 65 -5.47 -12.16 26.65
C LEU A 65 -6.73 -11.59 27.31
N TRP A 66 -7.36 -12.39 28.17
CA TRP A 66 -8.53 -12.01 28.92
C TRP A 66 -8.16 -11.72 30.36
N VAL A 67 -8.53 -10.55 30.85
CA VAL A 67 -8.17 -10.05 32.18
C VAL A 67 -9.42 -9.79 32.99
N GLY A 68 -9.63 -10.61 33.99
CA GLY A 68 -10.71 -10.47 34.95
C GLY A 68 -10.25 -9.60 36.13
N THR A 69 -10.98 -8.51 36.38
CA THR A 69 -10.67 -7.53 37.43
C THR A 69 -11.82 -7.42 38.44
N GLU A 70 -11.60 -6.64 39.51
CA GLU A 70 -12.64 -6.36 40.47
C GLU A 70 -13.83 -5.58 39.90
N SER A 71 -13.61 -4.80 38.86
CA SER A 71 -14.64 -3.97 38.21
C SER A 71 -15.14 -4.52 36.86
N GLY A 72 -14.67 -5.67 36.38
CA GLY A 72 -15.12 -6.27 35.11
C GLY A 72 -14.09 -7.09 34.38
N LEU A 73 -14.42 -7.41 33.13
CA LEU A 73 -13.61 -8.16 32.16
C LEU A 73 -13.09 -7.23 31.09
N ALA A 74 -11.84 -7.45 30.68
CA ALA A 74 -11.28 -6.86 29.45
C ALA A 74 -10.59 -7.90 28.60
N SER A 75 -10.59 -7.72 27.29
CA SER A 75 -9.69 -8.40 26.36
C SER A 75 -8.50 -7.48 26.03
N PHE A 76 -7.35 -8.08 25.70
CA PHE A 76 -6.12 -7.38 25.36
C PHE A 76 -5.45 -8.06 24.17
N ASP A 77 -5.16 -7.29 23.13
CA ASP A 77 -4.54 -7.76 21.89
C ASP A 77 -3.01 -7.62 21.88
N GLY A 78 -2.44 -7.09 22.96
CA GLY A 78 -1.03 -6.69 23.11
C GLY A 78 -0.83 -5.16 23.03
N ARG A 79 -1.84 -4.39 22.58
CA ARG A 79 -1.76 -2.93 22.41
C ARG A 79 -2.75 -2.17 23.26
N GLU A 80 -4.02 -2.59 23.25
CA GLU A 80 -5.09 -1.91 23.97
C GLU A 80 -6.00 -2.86 24.73
N PHE A 81 -6.55 -2.39 25.83
CA PHE A 81 -7.57 -3.09 26.58
C PHE A 81 -8.95 -2.68 26.07
N ILE A 82 -9.77 -3.68 25.75
CA ILE A 82 -11.17 -3.48 25.37
C ILE A 82 -12.03 -3.98 26.52
N PRO A 83 -12.66 -3.10 27.30
CA PRO A 83 -13.60 -3.49 28.35
C PRO A 83 -14.81 -4.21 27.76
N ILE A 84 -15.22 -5.31 28.39
CA ILE A 84 -16.28 -6.18 27.92
C ILE A 84 -17.53 -6.00 28.77
N ASP A 85 -18.64 -5.69 28.12
CA ASP A 85 -19.94 -5.66 28.77
C ASP A 85 -20.47 -7.09 28.93
N LEU A 86 -20.49 -7.55 30.20
CA LEU A 86 -21.02 -8.88 30.56
C LEU A 86 -22.53 -8.85 30.86
N HIS A 87 -23.22 -7.75 30.54
CA HIS A 87 -24.65 -7.65 30.82
C HIS A 87 -25.46 -8.62 29.97
N VAL A 88 -26.13 -9.55 30.66
CA VAL A 88 -27.10 -10.48 30.07
C VAL A 88 -28.49 -10.09 30.51
N ALA A 89 -29.42 -9.96 29.58
CA ALA A 89 -30.80 -9.56 29.87
C ALA A 89 -31.44 -10.49 30.90
N GLY A 90 -31.93 -9.93 32.01
CA GLY A 90 -32.57 -10.70 33.12
C GLY A 90 -31.58 -11.30 34.12
N ALA A 91 -30.28 -11.14 33.96
CA ALA A 91 -29.28 -11.51 34.94
C ALA A 91 -28.97 -10.37 35.93
N PRO A 92 -28.47 -10.68 37.14
CA PRO A 92 -27.95 -9.65 38.04
C PRO A 92 -26.68 -9.01 37.45
N PRO A 93 -26.30 -7.77 37.88
CA PRO A 93 -25.09 -7.10 37.45
C PRO A 93 -23.84 -7.98 37.68
N GLN A 94 -23.00 -8.13 36.67
CA GLN A 94 -21.80 -9.01 36.67
C GLN A 94 -20.53 -8.21 36.96
N GLY A 95 -20.43 -7.53 38.09
CA GLY A 95 -19.29 -6.67 38.37
C GLY A 95 -17.92 -7.37 38.38
N SER A 96 -17.51 -7.87 39.57
CA SER A 96 -16.17 -8.48 39.73
C SER A 96 -16.06 -9.86 39.04
N VAL A 97 -15.01 -10.01 38.26
CA VAL A 97 -14.61 -11.29 37.66
C VAL A 97 -13.56 -11.96 38.54
N THR A 98 -13.83 -13.18 38.95
CA THR A 98 -13.01 -13.92 39.93
C THR A 98 -12.22 -15.07 39.31
N SER A 99 -12.72 -15.67 38.22
CA SER A 99 -12.11 -16.83 37.58
C SER A 99 -12.41 -16.85 36.09
N LEU A 100 -11.45 -17.29 35.28
CA LEU A 100 -11.54 -17.45 33.83
C LEU A 100 -11.05 -18.83 33.43
N VAL A 101 -11.74 -19.50 32.50
CA VAL A 101 -11.33 -20.76 31.93
C VAL A 101 -11.72 -20.79 30.45
N GLU A 102 -10.76 -21.00 29.54
CA GLU A 102 -11.05 -21.41 28.18
C GLU A 102 -11.30 -22.94 28.17
N ALA A 103 -12.45 -23.33 27.70
CA ALA A 103 -12.78 -24.75 27.55
C ALA A 103 -12.13 -25.35 26.28
N SER A 104 -11.98 -26.67 26.24
CA SER A 104 -11.37 -27.39 25.12
C SER A 104 -12.09 -27.19 23.77
N ASN A 105 -13.37 -26.82 23.80
CA ASN A 105 -14.15 -26.42 22.61
C ASN A 105 -13.91 -24.95 22.17
N GLY A 106 -13.10 -24.19 22.93
CA GLY A 106 -12.74 -22.80 22.70
C GLY A 106 -13.71 -21.78 23.30
N ASP A 107 -14.74 -22.19 24.03
CA ASP A 107 -15.62 -21.29 24.76
C ASP A 107 -14.94 -20.72 25.99
N LEU A 108 -15.19 -19.43 26.30
CA LEU A 108 -14.67 -18.79 27.51
C LEU A 108 -15.73 -18.76 28.61
N TRP A 109 -15.42 -19.37 29.75
CA TRP A 109 -16.22 -19.39 30.94
C TRP A 109 -15.73 -18.33 31.94
N VAL A 110 -16.62 -17.45 32.36
CA VAL A 110 -16.32 -16.31 33.23
C VAL A 110 -17.06 -16.49 34.56
N GLY A 111 -16.31 -16.71 35.64
CA GLY A 111 -16.84 -16.74 37.00
C GLY A 111 -16.91 -15.35 37.59
N THR A 112 -18.07 -15.00 38.13
CA THR A 112 -18.33 -13.67 38.71
C THR A 112 -18.83 -13.79 40.14
N HIS A 113 -19.01 -12.65 40.80
CA HIS A 113 -19.68 -12.62 42.13
C HIS A 113 -21.17 -12.97 42.06
N ALA A 114 -21.77 -13.02 40.86
CA ALA A 114 -23.20 -13.26 40.71
C ALA A 114 -23.57 -14.56 40.02
N GLY A 115 -22.56 -15.33 39.53
CA GLY A 115 -22.74 -16.57 38.81
C GLY A 115 -21.71 -16.80 37.75
N VAL A 116 -22.06 -17.55 36.71
CA VAL A 116 -21.17 -17.90 35.58
C VAL A 116 -21.73 -17.33 34.28
N VAL A 117 -20.88 -16.68 33.49
CA VAL A 117 -21.18 -16.23 32.13
C VAL A 117 -20.38 -17.05 31.14
N LEU A 118 -21.03 -17.51 30.08
CA LEU A 118 -20.42 -18.19 28.95
C LEU A 118 -20.34 -17.23 27.78
N ILE A 119 -19.13 -17.07 27.24
CA ILE A 119 -18.85 -16.40 25.99
C ILE A 119 -18.49 -17.48 24.97
N PRO A 120 -19.32 -17.73 23.95
CA PRO A 120 -19.06 -18.78 22.99
C PRO A 120 -17.87 -18.41 22.08
N ARG A 121 -17.15 -19.42 21.60
CA ARG A 121 -15.95 -19.25 20.78
C ARG A 121 -16.13 -18.31 19.59
N ASN A 122 -17.29 -18.36 18.94
CA ASN A 122 -17.59 -17.53 17.76
C ASN A 122 -17.85 -16.07 18.10
N ALA A 123 -17.99 -15.71 19.38
CA ALA A 123 -18.18 -14.36 19.87
C ALA A 123 -16.89 -13.75 20.46
N LEU A 124 -15.79 -14.49 20.56
CA LEU A 124 -14.54 -14.02 21.20
C LEU A 124 -13.84 -12.91 20.42
N ASP A 125 -13.97 -12.89 19.10
CA ASP A 125 -13.33 -11.87 18.25
C ASP A 125 -14.09 -10.54 18.30
N GLN A 126 -15.41 -10.60 18.56
CA GLN A 126 -16.25 -9.44 18.78
C GLN A 126 -17.47 -9.83 19.60
N ILE A 127 -17.53 -9.30 20.83
CA ILE A 127 -18.60 -9.68 21.76
C ILE A 127 -19.89 -8.92 21.46
N ASP A 128 -20.94 -9.71 21.23
CA ASP A 128 -22.33 -9.26 21.20
C ASP A 128 -23.03 -9.75 22.50
N PRO A 129 -23.52 -8.84 23.37
CA PRO A 129 -24.19 -9.21 24.60
C PRO A 129 -25.36 -10.18 24.40
N THR A 130 -25.99 -10.21 23.22
CA THR A 130 -27.09 -11.14 22.90
C THR A 130 -26.65 -12.60 22.73
N GLN A 131 -25.36 -12.85 22.54
CA GLN A 131 -24.78 -14.20 22.41
C GLN A 131 -24.28 -14.76 23.74
N LEU A 132 -24.22 -13.93 24.79
CA LEU A 132 -23.77 -14.35 26.11
C LEU A 132 -24.85 -15.17 26.81
N THR A 133 -24.42 -16.22 27.54
CA THR A 133 -25.32 -17.06 28.33
C THR A 133 -24.96 -16.96 29.80
N TYR A 134 -25.93 -16.59 30.65
CA TYR A 134 -25.76 -16.53 32.07
C TYR A 134 -26.31 -17.79 32.76
N TYR A 135 -25.55 -18.33 33.72
CA TYR A 135 -25.91 -19.46 34.54
C TYR A 135 -25.99 -19.03 36.01
N GLN A 136 -27.20 -19.10 36.57
CA GLN A 136 -27.40 -19.02 38.00
C GLN A 136 -27.16 -20.41 38.60
N LEU A 137 -26.34 -20.50 39.66
CA LEU A 137 -25.97 -21.76 40.30
C LEU A 137 -26.92 -22.18 41.38
N SER A 138 -27.33 -21.23 42.27
CA SER A 138 -28.32 -21.47 43.36
C SER A 138 -29.51 -20.56 43.24
N PRO A 139 -30.75 -21.07 43.35
CA PRO A 139 -31.95 -20.21 43.37
C PRO A 139 -31.97 -19.30 44.59
N GLY A 140 -32.09 -17.99 44.39
CA GLY A 140 -32.31 -16.97 45.44
C GLY A 140 -31.06 -16.59 46.24
N ALA A 141 -29.86 -17.00 45.88
CA ALA A 141 -28.60 -16.63 46.55
C ALA A 141 -27.65 -15.90 45.57
N SER A 142 -26.82 -15.04 46.10
CA SER A 142 -25.63 -14.51 45.36
C SER A 142 -24.56 -15.58 45.37
N ASP A 143 -24.33 -16.20 44.21
CA ASP A 143 -23.35 -17.28 44.05
C ASP A 143 -21.98 -16.69 43.65
N GLN A 144 -21.21 -16.33 44.65
CA GLN A 144 -19.84 -15.95 44.41
C GLN A 144 -19.02 -17.14 43.92
N VAL A 145 -18.62 -17.13 42.64
CA VAL A 145 -17.78 -18.15 42.05
C VAL A 145 -16.32 -17.93 42.45
N GLY A 146 -15.78 -18.80 43.26
CA GLY A 146 -14.39 -18.74 43.70
C GLY A 146 -13.40 -19.33 42.71
N SER A 147 -13.85 -20.33 41.95
CA SER A 147 -13.00 -21.04 40.96
C SER A 147 -13.85 -21.70 39.90
N LEU A 148 -13.44 -21.58 38.64
CA LEU A 148 -13.85 -22.42 37.52
C LEU A 148 -12.73 -23.36 37.16
N TYR A 149 -13.06 -24.59 36.73
CA TYR A 149 -12.06 -25.58 36.32
C TYR A 149 -12.69 -26.51 35.28
N GLN A 150 -11.93 -26.83 34.24
CA GLN A 150 -12.26 -27.91 33.30
C GLN A 150 -11.43 -29.14 33.58
N THR A 151 -12.08 -30.26 33.84
CA THR A 151 -11.42 -31.58 34.01
C THR A 151 -11.01 -32.14 32.66
N ARG A 152 -10.10 -33.10 32.64
CA ARG A 152 -9.55 -33.73 31.41
C ARG A 152 -10.63 -34.40 30.55
N ASP A 153 -11.75 -34.82 31.15
CA ASP A 153 -12.92 -35.33 30.44
C ASP A 153 -13.78 -34.25 29.78
N GLY A 154 -13.38 -32.97 29.90
CA GLY A 154 -14.06 -31.82 29.30
C GLY A 154 -15.17 -31.21 30.16
N THR A 155 -15.45 -31.77 31.35
CA THR A 155 -16.50 -31.25 32.25
C THR A 155 -16.09 -29.95 32.91
N ILE A 156 -17.00 -28.95 32.91
CA ILE A 156 -16.81 -27.68 33.63
C ILE A 156 -17.33 -27.78 35.06
N TRP A 157 -16.51 -27.33 35.97
CA TRP A 157 -16.78 -27.30 37.41
C TRP A 157 -16.74 -25.88 37.92
N ALA A 158 -17.69 -25.55 38.79
CA ALA A 158 -17.71 -24.26 39.50
C ALA A 158 -17.70 -24.50 41.01
N GLY A 159 -16.70 -23.95 41.67
CA GLY A 159 -16.63 -23.87 43.14
C GLY A 159 -17.15 -22.50 43.60
N THR A 160 -18.09 -22.52 44.56
CA THR A 160 -18.76 -21.33 45.07
C THR A 160 -18.69 -21.28 46.59
N ASN A 161 -19.15 -20.17 47.15
CA ASN A 161 -19.38 -20.02 48.57
C ASN A 161 -20.47 -20.98 49.13
N HIS A 162 -21.30 -21.59 48.24
CA HIS A 162 -22.41 -22.53 48.63
C HIS A 162 -22.12 -23.97 48.24
N GLY A 163 -21.06 -24.26 47.48
CA GLY A 163 -20.74 -25.65 47.11
C GLY A 163 -19.95 -25.81 45.84
N LEU A 164 -19.95 -27.09 45.39
CA LEU A 164 -19.37 -27.53 44.14
C LEU A 164 -20.48 -27.85 43.13
N TYR A 165 -20.40 -27.29 41.96
CA TYR A 165 -21.35 -27.52 40.88
C TYR A 165 -20.66 -28.09 39.65
N ARG A 166 -21.36 -28.93 38.90
CA ARG A 166 -20.90 -29.54 37.65
C ARG A 166 -21.84 -29.10 36.52
N GLN A 167 -21.28 -28.75 35.38
CA GLN A 167 -22.04 -28.42 34.19
C GLN A 167 -22.52 -29.72 33.52
N GLU A 168 -23.84 -29.88 33.36
CA GLU A 168 -24.51 -31.00 32.72
C GLU A 168 -25.67 -30.51 31.85
N SER A 169 -25.72 -30.96 30.60
CA SER A 169 -26.84 -30.71 29.67
C SER A 169 -27.32 -29.24 29.63
N GLY A 170 -26.36 -28.29 29.65
CA GLY A 170 -26.68 -26.85 29.59
C GLY A 170 -27.10 -26.22 30.93
N LYS A 171 -26.87 -26.90 32.06
CA LYS A 171 -27.17 -26.37 33.42
C LYS A 171 -26.05 -26.75 34.37
N PHE A 172 -25.91 -26.00 35.47
CA PHE A 172 -25.07 -26.41 36.60
C PHE A 172 -25.89 -27.20 37.62
N VAL A 173 -25.38 -28.36 38.00
CA VAL A 173 -25.99 -29.25 38.99
C VAL A 173 -25.11 -29.26 40.25
N SER A 174 -25.74 -29.10 41.43
CA SER A 174 -25.02 -29.15 42.70
C SER A 174 -24.54 -30.58 42.99
N VAL A 175 -23.25 -30.72 43.27
CA VAL A 175 -22.59 -31.99 43.65
C VAL A 175 -22.28 -31.99 45.13
N ILE A 176 -21.83 -30.87 45.66
CA ILE A 176 -21.58 -30.69 47.11
C ILE A 176 -22.26 -29.39 47.53
N SER A 177 -23.19 -29.41 48.47
CA SER A 177 -24.02 -28.26 48.91
C SER A 177 -23.72 -27.75 50.30
N VAL A 178 -22.78 -28.35 51.02
CA VAL A 178 -22.53 -28.04 52.43
C VAL A 178 -21.17 -27.40 52.73
N LEU A 179 -20.32 -27.20 51.72
CA LEU A 179 -18.97 -26.68 51.88
C LEU A 179 -18.71 -25.59 50.86
N SER A 180 -18.22 -24.43 51.29
CA SER A 180 -17.65 -23.45 50.31
C SER A 180 -16.44 -24.05 49.62
N VAL A 181 -16.38 -23.92 48.26
CA VAL A 181 -15.27 -24.41 47.46
C VAL A 181 -14.59 -23.23 46.80
N ASN A 182 -13.39 -22.92 47.31
CA ASN A 182 -12.65 -21.72 46.87
C ASN A 182 -11.67 -22.02 45.72
N ARG A 183 -11.18 -23.26 45.61
CA ARG A 183 -10.22 -23.72 44.55
C ARG A 183 -10.52 -25.16 44.15
N ILE A 184 -10.33 -25.41 42.89
CA ILE A 184 -10.49 -26.74 42.26
C ILE A 184 -9.22 -27.00 41.45
N ALA A 185 -8.67 -28.22 41.60
CA ALA A 185 -7.65 -28.80 40.75
C ALA A 185 -7.97 -30.29 40.52
N GLU A 186 -7.32 -30.93 39.56
CA GLU A 186 -7.49 -32.34 39.24
C GLU A 186 -6.21 -33.12 39.46
N SER A 187 -6.27 -34.25 40.13
CA SER A 187 -5.13 -35.16 40.29
C SER A 187 -4.90 -35.98 39.02
N LEU A 188 -3.72 -36.65 38.93
CA LEU A 188 -3.42 -37.55 37.80
C LEU A 188 -4.37 -38.74 37.74
N GLU A 189 -5.01 -39.11 38.86
CA GLU A 189 -5.99 -40.17 38.99
C GLU A 189 -7.43 -39.71 38.61
N GLY A 190 -7.64 -38.41 38.28
CA GLY A 190 -8.94 -37.86 37.92
C GLY A 190 -9.78 -37.45 39.14
N HIS A 191 -9.23 -37.41 40.33
CA HIS A 191 -9.94 -36.92 41.49
C HIS A 191 -9.85 -35.39 41.57
N LEU A 192 -10.87 -34.73 42.09
CA LEU A 192 -10.83 -33.30 42.34
C LEU A 192 -10.17 -32.99 43.65
N LEU A 193 -9.18 -32.13 43.62
CA LEU A 193 -8.49 -31.57 44.77
C LEU A 193 -9.14 -30.23 45.11
N LEU A 194 -9.80 -30.14 46.26
CA LEU A 194 -10.65 -29.02 46.60
C LEU A 194 -10.09 -28.28 47.83
N ILE A 195 -9.99 -26.97 47.77
CA ILE A 195 -9.79 -26.11 48.92
C ILE A 195 -11.12 -25.53 49.35
N THR A 196 -11.53 -25.84 50.55
CA THR A 196 -12.85 -25.50 51.12
C THR A 196 -12.65 -24.56 52.31
N GLY A 197 -13.76 -24.02 52.83
CA GLY A 197 -13.74 -23.25 54.08
C GLY A 197 -13.30 -24.08 55.31
N ARG A 198 -13.21 -25.41 55.20
CA ARG A 198 -12.75 -26.36 56.22
C ARG A 198 -11.34 -26.92 55.92
N GLY A 199 -10.64 -26.40 54.90
CA GLY A 199 -9.34 -26.89 54.52
C GLY A 199 -9.38 -27.73 53.24
N PHE A 200 -8.36 -28.56 53.01
CA PHE A 200 -8.21 -29.42 51.87
C PHE A 200 -9.03 -30.71 51.98
N VAL A 201 -9.77 -30.98 50.92
CA VAL A 201 -10.46 -32.30 50.76
C VAL A 201 -10.30 -32.78 49.32
N GLU A 202 -10.43 -34.09 49.12
CA GLU A 202 -10.39 -34.73 47.81
C GLU A 202 -11.76 -35.32 47.50
N TRP A 203 -12.23 -35.17 46.26
CA TRP A 203 -13.50 -35.78 45.81
C TRP A 203 -13.20 -36.75 44.66
N ASN A 204 -13.58 -38.04 44.85
CA ASN A 204 -13.26 -39.17 44.00
C ASN A 204 -14.40 -39.55 43.01
N GLY A 205 -15.36 -38.63 42.78
CA GLY A 205 -16.53 -38.91 41.95
C GLY A 205 -17.71 -39.55 42.70
N ARG A 206 -17.53 -40.06 43.92
CA ARG A 206 -18.56 -40.72 44.73
C ARG A 206 -18.72 -40.06 46.10
N GLY A 207 -17.65 -39.57 46.66
CA GLY A 207 -17.67 -38.96 47.99
C GLY A 207 -16.40 -38.16 48.30
N ILE A 208 -16.47 -37.44 49.43
CA ILE A 208 -15.37 -36.64 49.96
C ILE A 208 -14.40 -37.56 50.70
N ILE A 209 -13.11 -37.43 50.41
CA ILE A 209 -12.02 -38.08 51.15
C ILE A 209 -11.34 -36.97 51.94
N GLU A 210 -11.41 -37.09 53.23
CA GLU A 210 -10.72 -36.22 54.16
C GLU A 210 -9.28 -36.71 54.44
N HIS A 211 -8.36 -35.80 54.66
CA HIS A 211 -6.96 -36.10 54.96
C HIS A 211 -6.60 -35.62 56.37
N PRO A 212 -7.05 -36.31 57.40
CA PRO A 212 -6.84 -35.87 58.77
C PRO A 212 -5.31 -35.86 59.11
N GLY A 213 -4.90 -34.77 59.72
CA GLY A 213 -3.50 -34.53 60.10
C GLY A 213 -2.57 -34.04 59.00
N LEU A 214 -3.10 -33.82 57.77
CA LEU A 214 -2.32 -33.25 56.69
C LEU A 214 -1.82 -31.85 57.06
N ALA A 215 -2.70 -30.96 57.50
CA ALA A 215 -2.33 -29.58 57.88
C ALA A 215 -1.26 -29.56 58.99
N ALA A 216 -1.39 -30.39 59.99
CA ALA A 216 -0.39 -30.55 61.01
C ALA A 216 0.97 -31.04 60.46
N SER A 217 0.97 -31.99 59.51
CA SER A 217 2.18 -32.45 58.83
C SER A 217 2.83 -31.35 57.97
N LEU A 218 2.04 -30.41 57.47
CA LEU A 218 2.48 -29.20 56.75
C LEU A 218 2.89 -28.10 57.72
N GLY A 219 2.67 -28.23 59.01
CA GLY A 219 2.97 -27.27 60.06
C GLY A 219 2.12 -26.00 60.00
N VAL A 220 0.85 -26.14 59.62
CA VAL A 220 -0.15 -25.09 59.50
C VAL A 220 -1.49 -25.56 60.04
N HIS A 221 -2.47 -24.66 60.19
CA HIS A 221 -3.85 -24.99 60.41
C HIS A 221 -4.57 -25.32 59.10
N GLU A 222 -5.69 -26.02 59.15
CA GLU A 222 -6.40 -26.46 57.95
C GLU A 222 -6.88 -25.30 57.08
N ASP A 223 -7.34 -24.19 57.64
CA ASP A 223 -7.74 -22.95 56.94
C ASP A 223 -6.57 -22.16 56.37
N GLN A 224 -5.34 -22.55 56.66
CA GLN A 224 -4.12 -21.93 56.14
C GLN A 224 -3.53 -22.64 54.93
N ILE A 225 -4.24 -23.59 54.34
CA ILE A 225 -3.93 -24.21 53.05
C ILE A 225 -4.74 -23.47 51.98
N PHE A 226 -4.08 -22.69 51.11
CA PHE A 226 -4.71 -21.78 50.13
C PHE A 226 -4.87 -22.36 48.73
N ASN A 227 -4.01 -23.33 48.35
CA ASN A 227 -4.04 -24.00 47.06
C ASN A 227 -3.38 -25.37 47.14
N VAL A 228 -3.88 -26.29 46.34
CA VAL A 228 -3.23 -27.59 46.12
C VAL A 228 -3.17 -27.83 44.60
N PHE A 229 -2.07 -28.41 44.13
CA PHE A 229 -1.84 -28.63 42.72
C PHE A 229 -0.95 -29.88 42.56
N GLN A 230 -1.24 -30.73 41.56
CA GLN A 230 -0.36 -31.84 41.19
C GLN A 230 0.23 -31.56 39.81
N ASP A 231 1.55 -31.52 39.72
CA ASP A 231 2.26 -31.28 38.47
C ASP A 231 2.28 -32.57 37.58
N ARG A 232 2.72 -32.39 36.31
CA ARG A 232 2.81 -33.49 35.32
C ARG A 232 3.72 -34.63 35.75
N THR A 233 4.61 -34.42 36.71
CA THR A 233 5.48 -35.47 37.28
C THR A 233 4.84 -36.24 38.40
N GLY A 234 3.64 -35.84 38.81
CA GLY A 234 2.91 -36.45 39.95
C GLY A 234 3.27 -35.88 41.31
N THR A 235 4.10 -34.86 41.38
CA THR A 235 4.45 -34.15 42.63
C THR A 235 3.25 -33.27 43.06
N VAL A 236 2.80 -33.42 44.28
CA VAL A 236 1.74 -32.57 44.86
C VAL A 236 2.36 -31.36 45.59
N TRP A 237 1.84 -30.19 45.25
CA TRP A 237 2.28 -28.92 45.79
C TRP A 237 1.19 -28.30 46.67
N TYR A 238 1.54 -27.92 47.88
CA TYR A 238 0.65 -27.27 48.85
C TYR A 238 1.11 -25.83 49.08
N CYS A 239 0.25 -24.85 48.75
CA CYS A 239 0.47 -23.44 49.09
C CYS A 239 -0.12 -23.16 50.46
N THR A 240 0.70 -22.68 51.36
CA THR A 240 0.30 -22.46 52.75
C THR A 240 0.72 -21.09 53.26
N GLU A 241 0.22 -20.67 54.44
CA GLU A 241 0.68 -19.46 55.11
C GLU A 241 2.17 -19.52 55.49
N ALA A 242 2.67 -20.71 55.76
CA ALA A 242 4.07 -20.97 56.10
C ALA A 242 4.99 -21.20 54.90
N GLY A 243 4.48 -21.00 53.65
CA GLY A 243 5.23 -21.18 52.40
C GLY A 243 4.69 -22.32 51.54
N ILE A 244 5.50 -22.73 50.60
CA ILE A 244 5.14 -23.84 49.68
C ILE A 244 5.80 -25.12 50.14
N VAL A 245 5.02 -26.20 50.08
CA VAL A 245 5.46 -27.53 50.50
C VAL A 245 5.19 -28.51 49.36
N ARG A 246 6.17 -29.29 48.92
CA ARG A 246 5.98 -30.33 47.94
C ARG A 246 6.06 -31.72 48.55
N ARG A 247 5.19 -32.60 48.07
CA ARG A 247 5.14 -34.03 48.39
C ARG A 247 5.49 -34.85 47.12
N GLY A 248 6.67 -35.48 47.15
CA GLY A 248 7.14 -36.34 46.08
C GLY A 248 7.67 -37.68 46.65
N ARG A 249 8.75 -38.21 46.04
CA ARG A 249 9.44 -39.43 46.53
C ARG A 249 10.04 -39.30 47.95
N ARG A 250 10.26 -38.03 48.42
CA ARG A 250 10.68 -37.71 49.81
C ARG A 250 9.50 -37.04 50.52
N PRO A 251 9.32 -37.26 51.82
CA PRO A 251 8.27 -36.59 52.57
C PRO A 251 8.50 -35.10 52.65
N PHE A 252 7.50 -34.33 52.40
CA PHE A 252 7.33 -32.89 52.57
C PHE A 252 8.63 -32.05 52.61
N ALA A 253 9.11 -31.62 51.41
CA ALA A 253 10.17 -30.64 51.31
C ALA A 253 9.59 -29.20 51.28
N ARG A 254 9.90 -28.36 52.30
CA ARG A 254 9.54 -26.95 52.31
C ARG A 254 10.54 -26.14 51.51
N LEU A 255 10.08 -25.35 50.57
CA LEU A 255 10.90 -24.46 49.76
C LEU A 255 10.79 -23.05 50.27
N HIS A 256 11.93 -22.40 50.45
CA HIS A 256 12.03 -20.99 50.89
C HIS A 256 12.82 -20.19 49.83
N PRO A 257 12.46 -18.91 49.59
CA PRO A 257 13.34 -18.00 48.88
C PRO A 257 14.65 -17.80 49.64
N HIS A 258 15.76 -17.59 48.93
CA HIS A 258 17.00 -17.17 49.61
C HIS A 258 16.75 -15.89 50.44
N ASN A 259 17.11 -15.87 51.69
CA ASN A 259 16.96 -14.76 52.66
C ASN A 259 15.56 -14.44 53.18
N VAL A 260 14.54 -15.31 52.97
CA VAL A 260 13.20 -15.11 53.54
C VAL A 260 12.77 -16.32 54.32
N SER A 261 12.55 -16.17 55.62
CA SER A 261 12.23 -17.26 56.54
C SER A 261 10.77 -17.73 56.50
N ARG A 262 9.83 -16.88 56.09
CA ARG A 262 8.41 -17.19 55.94
C ARG A 262 7.83 -16.41 54.77
N THR A 263 7.14 -17.08 53.82
CA THR A 263 6.51 -16.46 52.67
C THR A 263 5.19 -17.14 52.44
N THR A 264 4.07 -16.43 52.67
CA THR A 264 2.74 -16.95 52.35
C THR A 264 2.63 -17.23 50.89
N ALA A 265 2.39 -18.47 50.51
CA ALA A 265 2.17 -18.88 49.10
C ALA A 265 0.65 -19.01 48.84
N TYR A 266 0.15 -18.33 47.83
CA TYR A 266 -1.27 -18.29 47.54
C TYR A 266 -1.67 -19.24 46.39
N ARG A 267 -0.83 -19.34 45.37
CA ARG A 267 -1.13 -20.18 44.17
C ARG A 267 0.14 -20.75 43.57
N THR A 268 -0.04 -21.88 42.89
CA THR A 268 0.98 -22.48 42.02
C THR A 268 0.43 -22.64 40.61
N TYR A 269 1.32 -22.53 39.64
CA TYR A 269 1.04 -22.74 38.20
C TYR A 269 2.19 -23.53 37.59
N GLU A 270 1.88 -24.39 36.64
CA GLU A 270 2.88 -25.06 35.82
C GLU A 270 2.91 -24.43 34.45
N ASP A 271 4.09 -23.98 34.00
CA ASP A 271 4.26 -23.42 32.66
C ASP A 271 4.24 -24.54 31.60
N PRO A 272 4.07 -24.20 30.30
CA PRO A 272 4.08 -25.19 29.22
C PRO A 272 5.36 -26.02 29.16
N GLN A 273 6.48 -25.53 29.70
CA GLN A 273 7.78 -26.19 29.78
C GLN A 273 7.95 -27.07 31.05
N GLY A 274 6.92 -27.15 31.91
CA GLY A 274 6.93 -27.93 33.15
C GLY A 274 7.59 -27.22 34.34
N GLY A 275 7.86 -25.91 34.24
CA GLY A 275 8.33 -25.11 35.35
C GLY A 275 7.21 -24.77 36.32
N VAL A 276 7.40 -24.97 37.62
CA VAL A 276 6.40 -24.63 38.64
C VAL A 276 6.66 -23.22 39.18
N TRP A 277 5.64 -22.34 39.05
CA TRP A 277 5.65 -20.98 39.51
C TRP A 277 4.81 -20.82 40.77
N VAL A 278 5.29 -19.99 41.68
CA VAL A 278 4.66 -19.75 42.99
C VAL A 278 4.33 -18.29 43.16
N VAL A 279 3.06 -18.00 43.32
CA VAL A 279 2.54 -16.65 43.56
C VAL A 279 2.43 -16.41 45.03
N SER A 280 3.02 -15.33 45.52
CA SER A 280 2.99 -14.96 46.92
C SER A 280 2.64 -13.46 47.13
N GLY A 281 2.37 -13.10 48.38
CA GLY A 281 2.11 -11.70 48.77
C GLY A 281 3.32 -10.77 48.68
N ILE A 282 4.52 -11.32 48.48
CA ILE A 282 5.78 -10.57 48.44
C ILE A 282 6.58 -10.79 47.19
N GLY A 283 6.10 -11.58 46.23
CA GLY A 283 6.80 -11.80 44.98
C GLY A 283 6.31 -13.00 44.19
N LEU A 284 6.86 -13.09 42.96
CA LEU A 284 6.71 -14.26 42.07
C LEU A 284 8.01 -15.07 42.14
N TYR A 285 7.87 -16.37 42.28
CA TYR A 285 9.00 -17.29 42.41
C TYR A 285 8.89 -18.44 41.45
N ARG A 286 10.03 -18.98 40.98
CA ARG A 286 10.12 -20.21 40.22
C ARG A 286 10.76 -21.30 41.05
N ALA A 287 10.11 -22.44 41.14
CA ALA A 287 10.68 -23.58 41.86
C ALA A 287 11.73 -24.28 41.01
N ILE A 288 12.96 -24.35 41.49
CA ILE A 288 14.08 -25.02 40.83
C ILE A 288 14.74 -25.96 41.85
N ALA A 289 14.70 -27.25 41.57
CA ALA A 289 15.20 -28.28 42.46
C ALA A 289 14.64 -28.10 43.89
N ASP A 290 15.46 -27.74 44.85
CA ASP A 290 15.10 -27.62 46.29
C ASP A 290 15.01 -26.16 46.79
N HIS A 291 14.97 -25.17 45.87
CA HIS A 291 14.90 -23.76 46.27
C HIS A 291 13.96 -22.96 45.34
N LEU A 292 13.55 -21.79 45.78
CA LEU A 292 12.78 -20.82 45.03
C LEU A 292 13.70 -19.73 44.51
N GLN A 293 13.70 -19.53 43.23
CA GLN A 293 14.35 -18.38 42.57
C GLN A 293 13.32 -17.26 42.38
N THR A 294 13.81 -16.03 42.46
CA THR A 294 12.95 -14.82 42.45
C THR A 294 13.17 -14.04 41.16
N PRO A 295 12.30 -14.18 40.18
CA PRO A 295 12.35 -13.30 39.01
C PRO A 295 11.86 -11.85 39.29
N ALA A 296 10.95 -11.70 40.29
CA ALA A 296 10.43 -10.39 40.68
C ALA A 296 10.04 -10.40 42.16
N ALA A 297 10.83 -9.70 43.00
CA ALA A 297 10.69 -9.71 44.44
C ALA A 297 9.73 -8.66 45.00
N ASP A 298 9.23 -7.74 44.23
CA ASP A 298 8.43 -6.57 44.66
C ASP A 298 7.00 -6.59 44.18
N ILE A 299 6.55 -7.70 43.59
CA ILE A 299 5.23 -7.83 43.00
C ILE A 299 4.27 -8.46 43.98
N ARG A 300 3.25 -7.74 44.42
CA ARG A 300 2.11 -8.30 45.16
C ARG A 300 1.20 -9.10 44.24
N ALA A 301 1.64 -10.27 43.84
CA ALA A 301 0.98 -11.09 42.88
C ALA A 301 -0.32 -11.69 43.42
N ARG A 302 -1.40 -11.72 42.62
CA ARG A 302 -2.72 -12.31 42.92
C ARG A 302 -3.10 -13.39 41.91
N SER A 303 -2.79 -13.16 40.64
CA SER A 303 -2.99 -14.11 39.55
C SER A 303 -1.76 -14.20 38.66
N PHE A 304 -1.66 -15.26 37.92
CA PHE A 304 -0.50 -15.52 37.06
C PHE A 304 -0.92 -16.31 35.82
N PHE A 305 -0.31 -16.02 34.73
CA PHE A 305 -0.43 -16.77 33.49
C PHE A 305 0.93 -16.77 32.76
N ALA A 306 1.33 -17.93 32.25
CA ALA A 306 2.54 -18.06 31.41
C ALA A 306 2.09 -18.24 29.96
N GLY A 307 2.45 -17.30 29.11
CA GLY A 307 2.13 -17.33 27.68
C GLY A 307 2.99 -18.34 26.90
N LYS A 308 2.62 -18.55 25.66
CA LYS A 308 3.26 -19.57 24.80
C LYS A 308 4.68 -19.20 24.39
N ASP A 309 4.98 -17.91 24.35
CA ASP A 309 6.27 -17.34 23.94
C ASP A 309 7.20 -17.07 25.13
N GLY A 310 6.82 -17.57 26.30
CA GLY A 310 7.61 -17.44 27.52
C GLY A 310 7.41 -16.12 28.27
N GLU A 311 6.50 -15.27 27.81
CA GLU A 311 6.06 -14.10 28.54
C GLU A 311 5.22 -14.50 29.75
N LEU A 312 5.38 -13.77 30.84
CA LEU A 312 4.68 -14.04 32.09
C LEU A 312 3.76 -12.86 32.39
N TRP A 313 2.51 -13.15 32.68
CA TRP A 313 1.50 -12.17 33.05
C TRP A 313 1.14 -12.31 34.53
N VAL A 314 1.29 -11.22 35.25
CA VAL A 314 1.09 -11.21 36.69
C VAL A 314 0.01 -10.19 37.06
N GLY A 315 -1.12 -10.68 37.48
CA GLY A 315 -2.16 -9.84 38.05
C GLY A 315 -1.84 -9.48 39.48
N THR A 316 -1.99 -8.22 39.84
CA THR A 316 -1.62 -7.72 41.17
C THR A 316 -2.82 -7.30 42.00
N ASN A 317 -2.55 -7.05 43.29
CA ASN A 317 -3.53 -6.49 44.19
C ASN A 317 -3.34 -4.96 44.30
N GLY A 318 -3.81 -4.21 43.30
CA GLY A 318 -3.83 -2.76 43.26
C GLY A 318 -2.76 -2.09 42.39
N ASN A 319 -1.82 -2.84 41.78
CA ASN A 319 -0.83 -2.30 40.83
C ASN A 319 -1.09 -2.67 39.37
N GLY A 320 -2.30 -3.14 39.05
CA GLY A 320 -2.69 -3.50 37.69
C GLY A 320 -2.14 -4.85 37.25
N LEU A 321 -1.93 -4.98 35.91
CA LEU A 321 -1.37 -6.13 35.24
C LEU A 321 0.10 -5.88 34.91
N ILE A 322 0.96 -6.83 35.24
CA ILE A 322 2.39 -6.76 34.93
C ILE A 322 2.73 -7.80 33.89
N GLN A 323 3.35 -7.38 32.81
CA GLN A 323 4.02 -8.24 31.84
C GLN A 323 5.50 -8.36 32.20
N LEU A 324 6.01 -9.58 32.25
CA LEU A 324 7.42 -9.90 32.31
C LEU A 324 7.80 -10.62 31.02
N LYS A 325 8.44 -9.89 30.10
CA LYS A 325 8.90 -10.39 28.83
C LYS A 325 10.35 -10.89 28.95
N PRO A 326 10.71 -12.10 28.48
CA PRO A 326 12.09 -12.54 28.48
C PRO A 326 12.99 -11.55 27.74
N ARG A 327 14.09 -11.15 28.34
CA ARG A 327 15.05 -10.23 27.74
C ARG A 327 15.89 -10.96 26.72
N VAL A 328 15.77 -10.55 25.47
CA VAL A 328 16.53 -11.12 24.36
C VAL A 328 17.93 -10.54 24.29
N VAL A 329 18.07 -9.23 24.54
CA VAL A 329 19.32 -8.49 24.51
C VAL A 329 19.77 -8.15 25.93
N ARG A 330 20.87 -8.73 26.37
CA ARG A 330 21.51 -8.35 27.65
C ARG A 330 22.47 -7.20 27.41
N MET A 331 22.37 -6.16 28.23
CA MET A 331 23.22 -4.99 28.15
C MET A 331 24.26 -4.98 29.25
N TYR A 332 25.51 -4.68 28.87
CA TYR A 332 26.60 -4.41 29.78
C TYR A 332 26.98 -2.92 29.71
N THR A 333 27.12 -2.28 30.86
CA THR A 333 27.39 -0.85 31.00
C THR A 333 28.51 -0.61 31.98
N SER A 334 28.82 0.63 32.26
CA SER A 334 29.75 1.00 33.34
C SER A 334 29.34 0.42 34.72
N GLY A 335 28.02 0.26 34.94
CA GLY A 335 27.50 -0.44 36.12
C GLY A 335 27.86 -1.92 36.20
N ASN A 336 28.16 -2.55 35.08
CA ASN A 336 28.59 -3.97 35.00
C ASN A 336 30.12 -4.12 34.80
N GLY A 337 30.88 -3.02 34.86
CA GLY A 337 32.36 -3.06 34.82
C GLY A 337 33.01 -2.62 33.53
N LEU A 338 32.26 -2.13 32.52
CA LEU A 338 32.83 -1.42 31.39
C LEU A 338 33.48 -0.09 31.86
N PRO A 339 34.51 0.41 31.19
CA PRO A 339 35.16 1.67 31.56
C PRO A 339 34.28 2.89 31.27
N ASN A 340 33.36 2.78 30.32
CA ASN A 340 32.44 3.81 29.87
C ASN A 340 31.24 3.15 29.19
N ASP A 341 30.12 3.84 29.12
CA ASP A 341 28.93 3.33 28.45
C ASP A 341 29.02 3.38 26.92
N VAL A 342 30.00 4.09 26.35
CA VAL A 342 30.22 4.09 24.89
C VAL A 342 31.17 2.98 24.50
N ALA A 343 30.65 1.87 24.00
CA ALA A 343 31.45 0.85 23.37
C ALA A 343 31.61 1.21 21.88
N MET A 344 32.81 1.14 21.32
CA MET A 344 33.10 1.49 19.93
C MET A 344 33.36 0.24 19.10
N ALA A 345 34.30 -0.60 19.48
CA ALA A 345 34.64 -1.83 18.77
C ALA A 345 34.48 -3.04 19.68
N VAL A 346 34.14 -4.19 19.13
CA VAL A 346 34.07 -5.47 19.84
C VAL A 346 34.66 -6.59 19.01
N LEU A 347 35.55 -7.37 19.59
CA LEU A 347 36.22 -8.49 18.93
C LEU A 347 36.12 -9.74 19.82
N ALA A 348 35.65 -10.83 19.25
CA ALA A 348 35.77 -12.14 19.87
C ALA A 348 37.06 -12.83 19.38
N THR A 349 37.95 -13.13 20.30
CA THR A 349 39.19 -13.80 20.01
C THR A 349 39.04 -15.33 20.01
N HIS A 350 39.96 -16.01 19.37
CA HIS A 350 39.93 -17.44 19.20
C HIS A 350 39.84 -18.23 20.52
N ASP A 351 40.36 -17.68 21.62
CA ASP A 351 40.29 -18.25 22.98
C ASP A 351 38.93 -18.01 23.68
N GLY A 352 37.99 -17.40 22.97
CA GLY A 352 36.62 -17.12 23.42
C GLY A 352 36.47 -15.87 24.30
N LYS A 353 37.52 -15.06 24.46
CA LYS A 353 37.45 -13.79 25.14
C LYS A 353 36.81 -12.74 24.24
N VAL A 354 36.12 -11.78 24.84
CA VAL A 354 35.53 -10.64 24.13
C VAL A 354 36.26 -9.36 24.53
N TRP A 355 36.93 -8.77 23.53
CA TRP A 355 37.60 -7.49 23.70
C TRP A 355 36.69 -6.36 23.27
N VAL A 356 36.66 -5.31 24.07
CA VAL A 356 35.78 -4.14 23.85
C VAL A 356 36.61 -2.87 23.89
N GLY A 357 36.64 -2.17 22.79
CA GLY A 357 37.23 -0.84 22.66
C GLY A 357 36.21 0.25 22.95
N GLY A 358 36.61 1.32 23.62
CA GLY A 358 35.74 2.46 23.91
C GLY A 358 36.50 3.77 24.04
N ASN A 359 35.81 4.84 24.40
CA ASN A 359 36.41 6.17 24.53
C ASN A 359 37.38 6.30 25.71
N CYS A 360 37.37 5.40 26.66
CA CYS A 360 38.16 5.51 27.90
C CYS A 360 38.93 4.23 28.25
N GLY A 361 39.29 3.41 27.29
CA GLY A 361 40.08 2.21 27.50
C GLY A 361 39.69 1.02 26.64
N LEU A 362 40.46 -0.04 26.84
CA LEU A 362 40.23 -1.36 26.29
C LEU A 362 39.79 -2.27 27.45
N SER A 363 38.76 -3.08 27.20
CA SER A 363 38.30 -4.06 28.19
C SER A 363 38.31 -5.45 27.59
N VAL A 364 38.49 -6.47 28.40
CA VAL A 364 38.28 -7.86 28.05
C VAL A 364 37.27 -8.47 29.00
N PHE A 365 36.26 -9.13 28.43
CA PHE A 365 35.27 -9.91 29.14
C PHE A 365 35.75 -11.35 29.25
N GLU A 366 35.97 -11.82 30.46
CA GLU A 366 36.45 -13.15 30.80
C GLU A 366 35.84 -13.56 32.13
N ALA A 367 35.42 -14.83 32.28
CA ALA A 367 34.80 -15.38 33.50
C ALA A 367 33.68 -14.46 34.08
N GLU A 368 32.79 -13.99 33.23
CA GLU A 368 31.63 -13.12 33.56
C GLU A 368 32.01 -11.77 34.17
N ARG A 369 33.24 -11.28 33.95
CA ARG A 369 33.76 -10.00 34.46
C ARG A 369 34.55 -9.26 33.40
N PHE A 370 34.58 -7.92 33.51
CA PHE A 370 35.46 -7.06 32.72
C PHE A 370 36.77 -6.75 33.43
N LYS A 371 37.85 -6.98 32.71
CA LYS A 371 39.17 -6.43 33.08
C LYS A 371 39.47 -5.25 32.16
N VAL A 372 39.82 -4.12 32.70
CA VAL A 372 40.03 -2.85 31.96
C VAL A 372 41.49 -2.49 31.88
N TYR A 373 41.97 -2.11 30.69
CA TYR A 373 43.28 -1.56 30.40
C TYR A 373 43.18 -0.08 30.03
N ARG A 374 44.02 0.75 30.58
CA ARG A 374 44.06 2.21 30.43
C ARG A 374 45.48 2.72 30.17
N GLU A 375 45.68 4.02 30.07
CA GLU A 375 46.98 4.65 29.89
C GLU A 375 48.04 4.21 30.89
N LYS A 376 47.68 4.05 32.16
CA LYS A 376 48.57 3.51 33.24
C LYS A 376 49.08 2.10 32.97
N ASP A 377 48.36 1.34 32.12
CA ASP A 377 48.70 -0.03 31.74
C ASP A 377 49.54 -0.07 30.44
N GLY A 378 49.82 1.11 29.84
CA GLY A 378 50.64 1.26 28.62
C GLY A 378 49.84 1.54 27.35
N LEU A 379 48.51 1.64 27.41
CA LEU A 379 47.67 2.01 26.29
C LEU A 379 47.58 3.54 26.23
N LEU A 380 48.60 4.16 25.64
CA LEU A 380 48.64 5.62 25.45
C LEU A 380 47.52 6.03 24.45
N ASN A 381 46.67 6.98 24.81
CA ASN A 381 45.42 7.32 24.15
C ASN A 381 44.39 6.18 24.09
N SER A 382 43.54 6.14 25.09
CA SER A 382 42.59 5.05 25.32
C SER A 382 41.35 5.11 24.46
N CYS A 383 41.23 5.98 23.44
CA CYS A 383 40.17 6.01 22.48
C CYS A 383 40.31 4.88 21.44
N VAL A 384 39.89 3.69 21.78
CA VAL A 384 40.03 2.48 20.96
C VAL A 384 38.89 2.43 19.95
N TRP A 385 39.24 2.44 18.65
CA TRP A 385 38.34 2.47 17.53
C TRP A 385 38.33 1.18 16.70
N ALA A 386 39.47 0.52 16.56
CA ALA A 386 39.63 -0.69 15.79
C ALA A 386 40.31 -1.80 16.59
N LEU A 387 39.89 -3.04 16.39
CA LEU A 387 40.44 -4.25 17.01
C LEU A 387 40.61 -5.34 15.96
N ALA A 388 41.74 -6.08 16.04
CA ALA A 388 41.94 -7.29 15.23
C ALA A 388 42.86 -8.27 15.97
N GLU A 389 42.67 -9.57 15.74
CA GLU A 389 43.57 -10.64 16.22
C GLU A 389 44.31 -11.20 15.03
N ASP A 390 45.66 -11.28 15.11
CA ASP A 390 46.46 -11.85 14.04
C ASP A 390 46.61 -13.37 14.19
N GLN A 391 47.28 -14.00 13.21
CA GLN A 391 47.55 -15.44 13.21
C GLN A 391 48.44 -15.90 14.38
N ASN A 392 49.22 -15.00 14.97
CA ASN A 392 50.04 -15.26 16.15
C ASN A 392 49.27 -15.06 17.46
N ARG A 393 47.96 -14.70 17.36
CA ARG A 393 47.08 -14.39 18.48
C ARG A 393 47.46 -13.12 19.22
N ASP A 394 48.18 -12.22 18.56
CA ASP A 394 48.41 -10.90 19.09
C ASP A 394 47.20 -10.00 18.80
N LEU A 395 46.82 -9.19 19.79
CA LEU A 395 45.75 -8.25 19.62
C LEU A 395 46.29 -6.92 19.06
N TRP A 396 45.74 -6.51 17.94
CA TRP A 396 46.02 -5.23 17.31
C TRP A 396 44.92 -4.24 17.63
N ILE A 397 45.32 -3.02 18.01
CA ILE A 397 44.41 -2.00 18.53
C ILE A 397 44.68 -0.70 17.78
N GLY A 398 43.67 -0.26 17.02
CA GLY A 398 43.62 1.03 16.35
C GLY A 398 43.00 2.08 17.25
N THR A 399 43.64 3.21 17.40
CA THR A 399 43.16 4.29 18.27
C THR A 399 42.86 5.55 17.48
N TYR A 400 42.03 6.42 18.04
CA TYR A 400 41.75 7.73 17.51
C TYR A 400 42.73 8.77 18.06
N GLY A 401 43.95 8.80 17.48
CA GLY A 401 45.00 9.75 17.83
C GLY A 401 46.25 9.18 18.50
N GLY A 402 46.29 7.91 18.93
CA GLY A 402 47.45 7.22 19.48
C GLY A 402 48.17 6.31 18.49
N GLY A 403 47.70 6.14 17.30
CA GLY A 403 48.23 5.23 16.30
C GLY A 403 47.78 3.79 16.49
N LEU A 404 48.63 2.84 16.09
CA LEU A 404 48.43 1.40 16.17
C LEU A 404 49.17 0.81 17.35
N PHE A 405 48.52 -0.05 18.11
CA PHE A 405 49.13 -0.80 19.21
C PHE A 405 49.06 -2.29 18.96
N ARG A 406 50.11 -3.00 19.36
CA ARG A 406 50.13 -4.46 19.47
C ARG A 406 50.11 -4.84 20.94
N PHE A 407 49.18 -5.67 21.36
CA PHE A 407 49.14 -6.22 22.70
C PHE A 407 49.55 -7.71 22.67
N ARG A 408 50.63 -8.02 23.33
CA ARG A 408 51.20 -9.36 23.41
C ARG A 408 51.74 -9.66 24.80
N GLY A 409 51.40 -10.80 25.39
CA GLY A 409 51.95 -11.20 26.70
C GLY A 409 51.66 -10.20 27.81
N GLY A 410 50.60 -9.42 27.72
CA GLY A 410 50.28 -8.40 28.74
C GLY A 410 50.88 -7.02 28.52
N HIS A 411 51.66 -6.80 27.45
CA HIS A 411 52.37 -5.57 27.15
C HIS A 411 51.87 -4.93 25.87
N PHE A 412 51.78 -3.60 25.85
CA PHE A 412 51.45 -2.80 24.67
C PHE A 412 52.71 -2.32 23.97
N HIS A 413 52.77 -2.44 22.64
CA HIS A 413 53.80 -1.87 21.81
C HIS A 413 53.15 -0.93 20.81
N GLN A 414 53.56 0.31 20.75
CA GLN A 414 52.97 1.37 19.92
C GLN A 414 53.74 1.52 18.58
N TYR A 415 52.97 1.73 17.53
CA TYR A 415 53.43 2.17 16.20
C TYR A 415 52.81 3.52 15.89
N SER A 416 53.64 4.51 15.57
CA SER A 416 53.24 5.91 15.31
C SER A 416 53.73 6.38 13.97
N ARG A 417 53.62 7.66 13.70
CA ARG A 417 54.15 8.27 12.45
C ARG A 417 55.70 8.11 12.36
N GLU A 418 56.40 8.05 13.44
CA GLU A 418 57.86 7.86 13.49
C GLU A 418 58.29 6.50 12.88
N GLN A 419 57.39 5.47 12.99
CA GLN A 419 57.65 4.16 12.39
C GLN A 419 57.09 4.04 10.99
N GLY A 420 56.43 5.11 10.44
CA GLY A 420 55.92 5.13 9.06
C GLY A 420 54.42 5.03 8.91
N LEU A 421 53.66 5.03 9.99
CA LEU A 421 52.19 5.07 9.94
C LEU A 421 51.74 6.43 9.37
N PRO A 422 50.85 6.50 8.35
CA PRO A 422 50.51 7.75 7.67
C PRO A 422 49.69 8.70 8.56
N ASP A 423 48.92 8.13 9.51
CA ASP A 423 48.11 8.89 10.47
C ASP A 423 48.07 8.23 11.85
N THR A 424 47.88 9.04 12.91
CA THR A 424 47.65 8.55 14.25
C THR A 424 46.25 8.06 14.54
N VAL A 425 45.35 8.25 13.60
CA VAL A 425 43.98 7.70 13.62
C VAL A 425 43.92 6.44 12.75
N VAL A 426 43.61 5.31 13.36
CA VAL A 426 43.42 4.03 12.71
C VAL A 426 41.95 3.63 12.84
N LEU A 427 41.21 3.70 11.74
CA LEU A 427 39.77 3.47 11.72
C LEU A 427 39.40 1.99 11.57
N GLN A 428 40.23 1.21 10.85
CA GLN A 428 40.06 -0.23 10.70
C GLN A 428 41.39 -0.96 10.55
N ILE A 429 41.42 -2.20 10.98
CA ILE A 429 42.53 -3.12 10.82
C ILE A 429 42.00 -4.38 10.14
N ALA A 430 42.52 -4.72 8.99
CA ALA A 430 42.25 -5.98 8.32
C ALA A 430 43.53 -6.86 8.33
N VAL A 431 43.42 -8.07 8.86
CA VAL A 431 44.52 -9.03 8.87
C VAL A 431 44.49 -9.83 7.57
N ALA A 432 45.54 -9.71 6.77
CA ALA A 432 45.69 -10.40 5.52
C ALA A 432 46.02 -11.90 5.74
N ARG A 433 45.83 -12.70 4.73
CA ARG A 433 46.12 -14.17 4.77
C ARG A 433 47.58 -14.50 4.96
N ASP A 434 48.46 -13.62 4.54
CA ASP A 434 49.89 -13.76 4.72
C ASP A 434 50.40 -13.26 6.10
N GLY A 435 49.44 -12.82 6.95
CA GLY A 435 49.71 -12.29 8.28
C GLY A 435 50.11 -10.81 8.31
N SER A 436 50.14 -10.13 7.14
CA SER A 436 50.32 -8.69 7.07
C SER A 436 49.05 -7.96 7.50
N LEU A 437 49.17 -6.66 7.77
CA LEU A 437 48.03 -5.83 8.17
C LEU A 437 47.75 -4.74 7.14
N TRP A 438 46.48 -4.59 6.83
CA TRP A 438 45.96 -3.46 6.08
C TRP A 438 45.23 -2.52 7.02
N LEU A 439 45.57 -1.26 6.98
CA LEU A 439 45.06 -0.22 7.90
C LEU A 439 44.34 0.86 7.10
N ALA A 440 43.10 1.16 7.49
CA ALA A 440 42.37 2.32 7.01
C ALA A 440 42.65 3.54 7.87
N THR A 441 43.10 4.62 7.27
CA THR A 441 43.40 5.88 7.96
C THR A 441 42.84 7.08 7.22
N PRO A 442 42.68 8.25 7.88
CA PRO A 442 42.27 9.48 7.17
C PRO A 442 43.28 9.99 6.12
N ASN A 443 44.53 9.48 6.12
CA ASN A 443 45.62 9.84 5.23
C ASN A 443 46.06 8.70 4.29
N GLY A 444 45.16 7.78 3.94
CA GLY A 444 45.42 6.70 3.02
C GLY A 444 45.27 5.31 3.64
N VAL A 445 45.53 4.31 2.80
CA VAL A 445 45.68 2.90 3.20
C VAL A 445 47.14 2.64 3.56
N SER A 446 47.37 1.96 4.66
CA SER A 446 48.74 1.54 5.04
C SER A 446 48.80 0.01 5.12
N HIS A 447 49.75 -0.57 4.41
CA HIS A 447 50.07 -2.00 4.44
C HIS A 447 51.30 -2.20 5.33
N MET A 448 51.12 -2.95 6.41
CA MET A 448 52.18 -3.24 7.35
C MET A 448 52.63 -4.69 7.25
N GLN A 449 53.86 -4.93 6.88
CA GLN A 449 54.46 -6.24 6.82
C GLN A 449 55.80 -6.26 7.58
N ASN A 450 56.01 -7.18 8.52
CA ASN A 450 57.21 -7.29 9.35
C ASN A 450 57.63 -5.97 10.05
N GLY A 451 56.67 -5.14 10.43
CA GLY A 451 56.92 -3.85 11.11
C GLY A 451 57.26 -2.68 10.18
N HIS A 452 57.25 -2.89 8.86
CA HIS A 452 57.45 -1.86 7.84
C HIS A 452 56.12 -1.44 7.24
N PHE A 453 55.94 -0.16 7.02
CA PHE A 453 54.71 0.43 6.45
C PHE A 453 54.93 0.83 4.99
N GLN A 454 54.07 0.39 4.11
CA GLN A 454 53.88 0.88 2.76
C GLN A 454 52.55 1.61 2.69
N ASN A 455 52.59 2.87 2.27
CA ASN A 455 51.40 3.73 2.31
C ASN A 455 50.88 3.97 0.87
N TYR A 456 49.57 3.93 0.71
CA TYR A 456 48.87 4.18 -0.53
C TYR A 456 47.96 5.39 -0.36
N THR A 457 48.06 6.36 -1.23
CA THR A 457 47.33 7.62 -1.27
C THR A 457 46.70 7.83 -2.66
N VAL A 458 46.17 9.02 -2.92
CA VAL A 458 45.71 9.38 -4.28
C VAL A 458 46.85 9.29 -5.31
N ALA A 459 48.12 9.41 -4.92
CA ALA A 459 49.26 9.26 -5.78
C ALA A 459 49.41 7.78 -6.28
N GLU A 460 49.09 6.84 -5.44
CA GLU A 460 49.06 5.40 -5.74
C GLU A 460 47.70 4.93 -6.25
N GLY A 461 46.75 5.86 -6.58
CA GLY A 461 45.52 5.62 -7.30
C GLY A 461 44.22 5.53 -6.46
N LEU A 462 44.29 5.79 -5.15
CA LEU A 462 43.06 5.90 -4.34
C LEU A 462 42.20 7.06 -4.84
N SER A 463 40.87 6.88 -4.81
CA SER A 463 39.90 7.93 -5.13
C SER A 463 39.93 9.09 -4.13
N SER A 464 40.30 8.83 -2.88
CA SER A 464 40.50 9.80 -1.82
C SER A 464 41.47 9.28 -0.76
N ASN A 465 42.20 10.20 -0.11
CA ASN A 465 43.07 9.84 1.04
C ASN A 465 42.25 9.48 2.28
N GLN A 466 41.01 9.93 2.39
CA GLN A 466 40.17 9.60 3.52
C GLN A 466 39.58 8.21 3.34
N VAL A 467 40.17 7.21 4.00
CA VAL A 467 39.80 5.81 3.91
C VAL A 467 39.03 5.41 5.16
N PHE A 468 37.88 4.82 4.99
CA PHE A 468 37.00 4.35 6.09
C PHE A 468 37.15 2.86 6.36
N SER A 469 37.34 2.06 5.30
CA SER A 469 37.39 0.61 5.37
C SER A 469 38.44 0.05 4.40
N VAL A 470 39.12 -1.03 4.81
CA VAL A 470 39.99 -1.84 3.97
C VAL A 470 39.69 -3.31 4.22
N TYR A 471 39.57 -4.08 3.17
CA TYR A 471 39.17 -5.48 3.25
C TYR A 471 39.94 -6.34 2.22
N GLN A 472 40.40 -7.50 2.64
CA GLN A 472 40.90 -8.53 1.74
C GLN A 472 39.87 -9.64 1.58
N ASP A 473 39.33 -9.80 0.36
CA ASP A 473 38.35 -10.84 0.08
C ASP A 473 38.97 -12.25 0.01
N ARG A 474 38.14 -13.28 -0.10
CA ARG A 474 38.61 -14.68 -0.20
C ARG A 474 39.40 -14.97 -1.46
N SER A 475 39.30 -14.17 -2.50
CA SER A 475 40.14 -14.29 -3.70
C SER A 475 41.55 -13.75 -3.47
N GLY A 476 41.76 -12.99 -2.39
CA GLY A 476 43.01 -12.29 -2.05
C GLY A 476 43.06 -10.86 -2.59
N SER A 477 42.00 -10.38 -3.26
CA SER A 477 41.92 -8.99 -3.71
C SER A 477 41.73 -8.04 -2.51
N VAL A 478 42.45 -6.93 -2.53
CA VAL A 478 42.35 -5.91 -1.50
C VAL A 478 41.46 -4.78 -2.00
N TRP A 479 40.48 -4.42 -1.18
CA TRP A 479 39.51 -3.37 -1.45
C TRP A 479 39.67 -2.25 -0.42
N ALA A 480 39.55 -1.03 -0.87
CA ALA A 480 39.53 0.13 0.02
C ALA A 480 38.27 0.96 -0.25
N GLU A 481 37.63 1.39 0.83
CA GLU A 481 36.48 2.24 0.77
C GLU A 481 36.85 3.63 1.27
N THR A 482 36.73 4.61 0.37
CA THR A 482 37.21 5.96 0.58
C THR A 482 36.07 6.99 0.45
N GLN A 483 36.35 8.23 0.79
CA GLN A 483 35.42 9.32 0.54
C GLN A 483 35.10 9.48 -0.97
N GLY A 484 35.97 9.06 -1.87
CA GLY A 484 35.77 9.14 -3.32
C GLY A 484 35.02 7.94 -3.93
N GLY A 485 34.83 6.86 -3.17
CA GLY A 485 34.23 5.63 -3.63
C GLY A 485 34.94 4.37 -3.19
N ILE A 486 34.77 3.29 -3.92
CA ILE A 486 35.41 2.00 -3.66
C ILE A 486 36.53 1.80 -4.66
N ASP A 487 37.71 1.44 -4.15
CA ASP A 487 38.92 1.19 -4.91
C ASP A 487 39.38 -0.26 -4.73
N ARG A 488 39.92 -0.89 -5.78
CA ARG A 488 40.50 -2.24 -5.73
C ARG A 488 41.98 -2.17 -6.04
N LEU A 489 42.80 -2.86 -5.26
CA LEU A 489 44.23 -2.98 -5.52
C LEU A 489 44.51 -3.91 -6.73
N VAL A 490 45.12 -3.39 -7.77
CA VAL A 490 45.57 -4.13 -8.95
C VAL A 490 47.07 -3.92 -9.12
N GLY A 491 47.85 -4.99 -8.86
CA GLY A 491 49.29 -4.88 -8.74
C GLY A 491 49.69 -4.00 -7.54
N GLU A 492 50.37 -2.89 -7.78
CA GLU A 492 50.83 -1.94 -6.74
C GLU A 492 50.00 -0.64 -6.71
N ARG A 493 48.88 -0.57 -7.44
CA ARG A 493 48.06 0.64 -7.51
C ARG A 493 46.58 0.33 -7.23
N PHE A 494 45.93 1.23 -6.55
CA PHE A 494 44.48 1.20 -6.44
C PHE A 494 43.80 1.71 -7.71
N VAL A 495 42.73 1.07 -8.09
CA VAL A 495 41.90 1.40 -9.26
C VAL A 495 40.46 1.60 -8.78
N PRO A 496 39.89 2.80 -9.02
CA PRO A 496 38.53 3.09 -8.64
C PRO A 496 37.52 2.20 -9.37
N LEU A 497 36.48 1.76 -8.63
CA LEU A 497 35.35 1.05 -9.20
C LEU A 497 34.42 2.08 -9.89
N PRO A 498 34.24 2.06 -11.22
CA PRO A 498 33.53 3.13 -11.92
C PRO A 498 32.08 3.34 -11.49
N SER A 499 31.40 2.24 -11.09
CA SER A 499 29.99 2.27 -10.64
C SER A 499 29.82 2.81 -9.20
N ALA A 500 30.93 2.95 -8.46
CA ALA A 500 30.89 3.32 -7.04
C ALA A 500 31.39 4.75 -6.78
N GLN A 501 31.70 5.52 -7.82
CA GLN A 501 32.11 6.93 -7.66
C GLN A 501 30.89 7.76 -7.29
N THR A 502 30.90 8.39 -6.13
CA THR A 502 29.83 9.30 -5.66
C THR A 502 30.35 10.73 -5.64
N ARG A 503 29.65 11.65 -6.33
CA ARG A 503 29.89 13.10 -6.27
C ARG A 503 29.38 13.76 -4.99
N ASP A 504 28.42 13.12 -4.32
CA ASP A 504 27.79 13.64 -3.11
C ASP A 504 28.13 12.72 -1.94
N GLY A 505 29.21 13.04 -1.30
CA GLY A 505 29.65 12.66 0.02
C GLY A 505 29.29 11.26 0.58
N PRO A 506 30.20 10.70 1.17
CA PRO A 506 30.34 9.30 1.44
C PRO A 506 29.48 8.89 2.52
N LEU A 507 29.31 7.74 2.68
CA LEU A 507 29.37 7.12 3.98
C LEU A 507 29.10 5.64 3.80
N SER A 508 29.80 5.08 2.90
CA SER A 508 30.08 3.68 3.04
C SER A 508 30.94 3.50 4.27
N ILE A 509 30.63 2.56 5.10
CA ILE A 509 31.33 2.37 6.36
C ILE A 509 32.05 1.04 6.38
N ARG A 510 31.63 0.06 5.57
CA ARG A 510 32.28 -1.24 5.60
C ARG A 510 32.07 -2.15 4.38
N LEU A 511 33.12 -2.93 4.06
CA LEU A 511 33.07 -4.06 3.17
C LEU A 511 33.05 -5.35 3.98
N ALA A 512 32.19 -6.29 3.62
CA ALA A 512 32.09 -7.60 4.27
C ALA A 512 31.70 -8.67 3.23
N GLU A 513 32.13 -9.92 3.46
CA GLU A 513 31.88 -11.07 2.59
C GLU A 513 31.13 -12.15 3.36
N ASP A 514 30.11 -12.74 2.72
CA ASP A 514 29.37 -13.85 3.31
C ASP A 514 30.08 -15.20 3.12
N SER A 515 29.52 -16.28 3.69
CA SER A 515 30.10 -17.62 3.62
C SER A 515 30.13 -18.18 2.20
N LEU A 516 29.37 -17.61 1.26
CA LEU A 516 29.29 -18.01 -0.13
C LEU A 516 30.27 -17.27 -1.04
N GLY A 517 30.95 -16.26 -0.50
CA GLY A 517 31.93 -15.43 -1.23
C GLY A 517 31.34 -14.19 -1.87
N ASP A 518 30.11 -13.84 -1.55
CA ASP A 518 29.49 -12.60 -2.04
C ASP A 518 29.99 -11.41 -1.21
N LEU A 519 30.54 -10.41 -1.90
CA LEU A 519 31.11 -9.20 -1.28
C LEU A 519 30.05 -8.09 -1.25
N TYR A 520 29.76 -7.60 -0.05
CA TYR A 520 28.81 -6.52 0.19
C TYR A 520 29.51 -5.25 0.61
N THR A 521 28.98 -4.12 0.15
CA THR A 521 29.25 -2.81 0.74
C THR A 521 28.07 -2.38 1.60
N ILE A 522 28.37 -1.98 2.80
CA ILE A 522 27.41 -1.54 3.81
C ILE A 522 27.51 -0.03 3.89
N ASN A 523 26.52 0.65 3.35
CA ASN A 523 26.54 2.09 3.15
C ASN A 523 25.38 2.77 3.88
N SER A 524 25.65 3.67 4.77
CA SER A 524 24.66 4.61 5.27
C SER A 524 24.87 5.98 4.60
N PRO A 525 23.92 6.48 3.78
CA PRO A 525 22.49 6.20 3.79
C PRO A 525 21.98 5.24 2.69
N LYS A 526 22.83 4.65 1.86
CA LYS A 526 22.41 3.85 0.69
C LYS A 526 22.09 2.37 0.99
N GLY A 527 22.15 1.95 2.26
CA GLY A 527 21.81 0.59 2.67
C GLY A 527 22.84 -0.46 2.32
N ILE A 528 22.40 -1.57 1.77
CA ILE A 528 23.24 -2.74 1.42
C ILE A 528 23.30 -2.85 -0.09
N SER A 529 24.52 -2.99 -0.63
CA SER A 529 24.75 -3.28 -2.04
C SER A 529 25.70 -4.46 -2.20
N LEU A 530 25.49 -5.28 -3.20
CA LEU A 530 26.37 -6.39 -3.61
C LEU A 530 27.37 -5.88 -4.65
N ILE A 531 28.62 -6.29 -4.54
CA ILE A 531 29.64 -6.06 -5.56
C ILE A 531 29.74 -7.32 -6.43
N GLU A 532 29.29 -7.23 -7.66
CA GLU A 532 29.32 -8.33 -8.62
C GLU A 532 29.83 -7.83 -9.96
N ASN A 533 30.87 -8.52 -10.53
CA ASN A 533 31.48 -8.17 -11.81
C ASN A 533 31.86 -6.68 -11.93
N ASP A 534 32.51 -6.13 -10.89
CA ASP A 534 32.90 -4.73 -10.78
C ASP A 534 31.71 -3.73 -10.87
N ARG A 535 30.50 -4.16 -10.47
CA ARG A 535 29.29 -3.33 -10.40
C ARG A 535 28.65 -3.40 -9.03
N LEU A 536 28.06 -2.27 -8.62
CA LEU A 536 27.22 -2.22 -7.43
C LEU A 536 25.77 -2.56 -7.80
N ILE A 537 25.23 -3.57 -7.15
CA ILE A 537 23.84 -3.95 -7.23
C ILE A 537 23.18 -3.59 -5.89
N ALA A 538 22.28 -2.62 -5.89
CA ALA A 538 21.53 -2.24 -4.69
C ALA A 538 20.63 -3.41 -4.26
N VAL A 539 20.77 -3.83 -3.01
CA VAL A 539 19.98 -4.91 -2.41
C VAL A 539 18.83 -4.32 -1.59
N ASN A 540 19.13 -3.36 -0.73
CA ASN A 540 18.11 -2.64 0.03
C ASN A 540 18.64 -1.26 0.44
N GLU A 541 17.98 -0.21 -0.06
CA GLU A 541 18.39 1.19 0.17
C GLU A 541 17.82 1.78 1.48
N ASN A 542 16.88 1.10 2.13
CA ASN A 542 16.19 1.62 3.31
C ASN A 542 16.83 1.19 4.64
N LEU A 543 17.67 0.16 4.64
CA LEU A 543 18.31 -0.33 5.85
C LEU A 543 19.56 0.49 6.17
N LYS A 544 19.52 1.19 7.30
CA LYS A 544 20.63 2.03 7.78
C LYS A 544 21.59 1.20 8.64
N VAL A 545 22.43 0.43 7.99
CA VAL A 545 23.36 -0.52 8.61
C VAL A 545 24.79 -0.01 8.64
N LEU A 546 25.59 -0.52 9.58
CA LEU A 546 26.94 -0.05 9.88
C LEU A 546 28.00 -1.15 9.74
N ASP A 547 27.67 -2.41 10.08
CA ASP A 547 28.56 -3.56 10.03
C ASP A 547 27.76 -4.84 9.78
N MET A 548 28.45 -5.93 9.40
CA MET A 548 27.85 -7.24 9.11
C MET A 548 28.71 -8.37 9.69
N VAL A 549 28.07 -9.37 10.24
CA VAL A 549 28.69 -10.65 10.61
C VAL A 549 27.73 -11.80 10.29
N GLU A 550 28.26 -12.92 9.77
CA GLU A 550 27.46 -14.13 9.53
C GLU A 550 27.56 -15.09 10.70
N SER A 551 26.43 -15.63 11.14
CA SER A 551 26.37 -16.68 12.15
C SER A 551 26.48 -18.08 11.52
N PRO A 552 26.88 -19.13 12.31
CA PRO A 552 26.96 -20.51 11.84
C PRO A 552 25.65 -21.06 11.26
N GLN A 553 24.51 -20.44 11.59
CA GLN A 553 23.19 -20.82 11.11
C GLN A 553 22.80 -20.13 9.79
N HIS A 554 23.76 -19.55 9.07
CA HIS A 554 23.58 -18.81 7.81
C HIS A 554 22.60 -17.63 7.94
N ASN A 555 22.66 -16.91 9.05
CA ASN A 555 22.02 -15.62 9.21
C ASN A 555 23.06 -14.51 9.17
N LEU A 556 22.80 -13.49 8.36
CA LEU A 556 23.54 -12.24 8.37
C LEU A 556 22.99 -11.34 9.47
N TRP A 557 23.88 -10.89 10.32
CA TRP A 557 23.57 -9.94 11.39
C TRP A 557 24.18 -8.60 11.02
N PHE A 558 23.37 -7.57 11.13
CA PHE A 558 23.79 -6.20 10.85
C PHE A 558 23.60 -5.35 12.10
N SER A 559 24.60 -4.54 12.43
CA SER A 559 24.45 -3.42 13.36
C SER A 559 23.90 -2.23 12.59
N GLY A 560 23.06 -1.42 13.20
CA GLY A 560 22.46 -0.27 12.56
C GLY A 560 22.26 0.92 13.49
N ILE A 561 21.81 2.02 12.95
CA ILE A 561 21.40 3.19 13.74
C ILE A 561 20.01 3.01 14.36
N ASP A 562 19.23 2.07 13.83
CA ASP A 562 17.85 1.77 14.24
C ASP A 562 17.75 0.40 14.96
N GLY A 563 18.85 -0.21 15.39
CA GLY A 563 18.90 -1.50 16.09
C GLY A 563 19.82 -2.51 15.43
N ILE A 564 19.69 -3.77 15.87
CA ILE A 564 20.39 -4.93 15.33
C ILE A 564 19.41 -5.63 14.39
N ILE A 565 19.87 -6.01 13.20
CA ILE A 565 19.02 -6.62 12.16
C ILE A 565 19.56 -8.00 11.84
N ARG A 566 18.66 -8.99 11.72
CA ARG A 566 18.95 -10.35 11.24
C ARG A 566 18.25 -10.60 9.93
N ILE A 567 19.01 -11.08 8.95
CA ILE A 567 18.49 -11.47 7.62
C ILE A 567 19.04 -12.86 7.30
N ALA A 568 18.20 -13.78 6.87
CA ALA A 568 18.70 -15.05 6.35
C ALA A 568 19.43 -14.82 5.01
N VAL A 569 20.59 -15.46 4.81
CA VAL A 569 21.38 -15.34 3.57
C VAL A 569 20.52 -15.58 2.32
N ASN A 570 19.65 -16.60 2.37
CA ASN A 570 18.76 -16.93 1.25
C ASN A 570 17.71 -15.85 0.96
N ASP A 571 17.24 -15.12 1.99
CA ASP A 571 16.25 -14.05 1.79
C ASP A 571 16.91 -12.79 1.22
N LEU A 572 18.15 -12.50 1.61
CA LEU A 572 18.93 -11.42 1.02
C LEU A 572 19.20 -11.71 -0.47
N LYS A 573 19.57 -12.94 -0.83
CA LYS A 573 19.80 -13.35 -2.22
C LYS A 573 18.54 -13.27 -3.07
N LYS A 574 17.40 -13.65 -2.54
CA LYS A 574 16.11 -13.52 -3.24
C LYS A 574 15.80 -12.07 -3.58
N SER A 575 16.07 -11.13 -2.67
CA SER A 575 15.85 -9.70 -2.94
C SER A 575 16.80 -9.12 -3.98
N VAL A 576 17.96 -9.74 -4.22
CA VAL A 576 18.88 -9.39 -5.34
C VAL A 576 18.27 -9.81 -6.68
N ILE A 577 17.68 -11.01 -6.73
CA ILE A 577 17.11 -11.59 -7.96
C ILE A 577 15.75 -10.96 -8.28
N ASP A 578 14.89 -10.81 -7.27
CA ASP A 578 13.54 -10.25 -7.38
C ASP A 578 13.45 -8.99 -6.52
N ARG A 579 13.58 -7.84 -7.15
CA ARG A 579 13.55 -6.52 -6.46
C ARG A 579 12.18 -6.16 -5.88
N ASP A 580 11.13 -6.79 -6.37
CA ASP A 580 9.76 -6.57 -5.89
C ASP A 580 9.42 -7.50 -4.71
N ALA A 581 10.27 -8.49 -4.43
CA ALA A 581 10.08 -9.36 -3.27
C ALA A 581 10.40 -8.61 -1.97
N PRO A 582 9.50 -8.60 -0.99
CA PRO A 582 9.75 -7.98 0.30
C PRO A 582 10.91 -8.69 1.01
N LEU A 583 11.89 -7.92 1.47
CA LEU A 583 12.99 -8.46 2.28
C LEU A 583 12.49 -8.82 3.68
N ASN A 584 12.62 -10.08 4.05
CA ASN A 584 12.31 -10.57 5.39
C ASN A 584 13.49 -10.29 6.33
N TYR A 585 13.24 -9.56 7.41
CA TYR A 585 14.26 -9.30 8.43
C TYR A 585 13.66 -9.17 9.82
N ALA A 586 14.38 -9.64 10.84
CA ALA A 586 14.07 -9.39 12.23
C ALA A 586 14.88 -8.20 12.75
N ARG A 587 14.25 -7.35 13.57
CA ARG A 587 14.90 -6.21 14.22
C ARG A 587 14.88 -6.38 15.72
N PHE A 588 16.02 -6.08 16.37
CA PHE A 588 16.18 -6.07 17.82
C PHE A 588 16.47 -4.63 18.26
N ASP A 589 15.68 -4.17 19.22
CA ASP A 589 15.65 -2.79 19.66
C ASP A 589 15.41 -2.67 21.19
N ARG A 590 14.90 -1.52 21.65
CA ARG A 590 14.61 -1.31 23.08
C ARG A 590 13.61 -2.29 23.65
N ALA A 591 12.64 -2.72 22.85
CA ALA A 591 11.63 -3.69 23.25
C ALA A 591 12.22 -5.09 23.53
N ASP A 592 13.46 -5.37 23.07
CA ASP A 592 14.20 -6.60 23.33
C ASP A 592 15.21 -6.45 24.48
N GLY A 593 15.37 -5.23 25.01
CA GLY A 593 16.25 -4.92 26.12
C GLY A 593 17.47 -4.06 25.80
N MET A 594 17.58 -3.47 24.59
CA MET A 594 18.65 -2.53 24.29
C MET A 594 18.45 -1.19 25.02
N ASN A 595 19.53 -0.64 25.59
CA ASN A 595 19.52 0.69 26.18
C ASN A 595 19.53 1.81 25.14
N SER A 596 20.04 1.52 23.95
CA SER A 596 20.04 2.38 22.77
C SER A 596 19.87 1.54 21.51
N ILE A 597 19.07 2.00 20.59
CA ILE A 597 18.97 1.40 19.25
C ILE A 597 20.19 1.70 18.38
N GLN A 598 20.91 2.77 18.68
CA GLN A 598 22.06 3.20 17.91
C GLN A 598 23.29 2.37 18.24
N CYS A 599 23.79 1.61 17.26
CA CYS A 599 25.07 0.92 17.33
C CYS A 599 26.24 1.88 17.03
N SER A 600 27.42 1.52 17.44
CA SER A 600 28.63 2.33 17.27
C SER A 600 29.31 2.08 15.93
N VAL A 601 30.20 2.97 15.53
CA VAL A 601 30.87 2.96 14.21
C VAL A 601 32.30 2.40 14.23
N GLY A 602 32.76 1.86 15.36
CA GLY A 602 34.11 1.26 15.46
C GLY A 602 34.24 -0.06 14.68
N SER A 603 35.41 -0.62 14.58
CA SER A 603 35.75 -1.75 13.72
C SER A 603 36.46 -2.91 14.42
N PRO A 604 35.91 -4.14 14.39
CA PRO A 604 34.50 -4.47 14.15
C PRO A 604 33.63 -3.96 15.28
N ASN A 605 32.38 -3.61 14.98
CA ASN A 605 31.42 -3.26 16.02
C ASN A 605 30.49 -4.43 16.41
N MET A 606 30.65 -5.57 15.75
CA MET A 606 29.96 -6.83 16.02
C MET A 606 30.94 -7.99 16.05
N ALA A 607 30.67 -8.97 16.93
CA ALA A 607 31.44 -10.19 16.97
C ALA A 607 30.58 -11.36 17.46
N ILE A 608 30.79 -12.56 16.91
CA ILE A 608 30.16 -13.80 17.36
C ILE A 608 31.22 -14.66 18.02
N THR A 609 30.95 -15.09 19.26
CA THR A 609 31.82 -16.02 20.01
C THR A 609 31.55 -17.48 19.64
N PRO A 610 32.50 -18.41 19.86
CA PRO A 610 32.31 -19.84 19.53
C PRO A 610 31.13 -20.51 20.26
N ASN A 611 30.59 -19.91 21.32
CA ASN A 611 29.41 -20.39 22.06
C ASN A 611 28.13 -19.70 21.64
N ASP A 612 28.05 -19.25 20.36
CA ASP A 612 26.88 -18.66 19.73
C ASP A 612 26.31 -17.41 20.44
N LYS A 613 27.18 -16.57 20.99
CA LYS A 613 26.79 -15.26 21.53
C LYS A 613 27.22 -14.16 20.56
N LEU A 614 26.25 -13.36 20.11
CA LEU A 614 26.49 -12.16 19.34
C LEU A 614 26.72 -10.98 20.29
N TRP A 615 27.79 -10.28 20.10
CA TRP A 615 28.14 -9.07 20.83
C TRP A 615 28.14 -7.88 19.91
N VAL A 616 27.51 -6.77 20.33
CA VAL A 616 27.36 -5.57 19.51
C VAL A 616 27.70 -4.34 20.33
N ALA A 617 28.59 -3.53 19.82
CA ALA A 617 28.95 -2.26 20.42
C ALA A 617 27.88 -1.20 20.16
N THR A 618 27.42 -0.52 21.23
CA THR A 618 26.41 0.54 21.13
C THR A 618 26.88 1.81 21.83
N VAL A 619 26.21 2.92 21.54
CA VAL A 619 26.49 4.21 22.20
C VAL A 619 26.07 4.27 23.66
N LYS A 620 25.34 3.25 24.18
CA LYS A 620 24.91 3.14 25.58
C LYS A 620 25.16 1.74 26.18
N GLY A 621 26.31 1.17 25.90
CA GLY A 621 26.74 -0.12 26.43
C GLY A 621 27.10 -1.11 25.34
N LEU A 622 27.40 -2.31 25.80
CA LEU A 622 27.67 -3.48 24.96
C LEU A 622 26.45 -4.41 25.02
N ALA A 623 25.86 -4.67 23.88
CA ALA A 623 24.72 -5.61 23.75
C ALA A 623 25.23 -7.03 23.54
N MET A 624 24.60 -8.02 24.18
CA MET A 624 24.84 -9.45 23.96
C MET A 624 23.53 -10.18 23.72
N LEU A 625 23.47 -10.94 22.61
CA LEU A 625 22.38 -11.82 22.24
C LEU A 625 22.84 -13.26 22.26
N ASP A 626 22.04 -14.14 22.89
CA ASP A 626 22.26 -15.58 22.87
C ASP A 626 21.51 -16.18 21.67
N LEU A 627 22.26 -16.53 20.61
CA LEU A 627 21.65 -16.96 19.33
C LEU A 627 20.97 -18.33 19.47
N ALA A 628 21.40 -19.18 20.39
CA ALA A 628 20.79 -20.48 20.60
C ALA A 628 19.38 -20.37 21.20
N ARG A 629 19.14 -19.36 22.04
CA ARG A 629 17.81 -19.09 22.63
C ARG A 629 16.83 -18.47 21.65
N LEU A 630 17.32 -17.72 20.65
CA LEU A 630 16.46 -17.07 19.65
C LEU A 630 15.74 -18.06 18.73
N GLN A 631 16.24 -19.29 18.60
CA GLN A 631 15.62 -20.30 17.73
C GLN A 631 14.35 -20.93 18.34
N GLN A 632 14.09 -20.73 19.62
CA GLN A 632 12.98 -21.37 20.35
C GLN A 632 11.69 -20.54 20.38
N ALA A 633 11.72 -19.23 20.04
CA ALA A 633 10.57 -18.34 20.09
C ALA A 633 10.07 -18.07 18.65
N ASN A 634 9.16 -18.90 18.15
CA ASN A 634 8.63 -18.77 16.79
C ASN A 634 7.12 -18.99 16.76
N THR A 635 6.36 -18.20 17.52
CA THR A 635 4.91 -18.14 17.34
C THR A 635 4.59 -17.04 16.34
N LYS A 636 3.77 -17.41 15.34
CA LYS A 636 3.27 -16.46 14.37
C LYS A 636 2.12 -15.64 14.99
N PRO A 637 2.04 -14.33 14.72
CA PRO A 637 0.90 -13.53 15.15
C PRO A 637 -0.41 -14.13 14.65
N THR A 638 -1.42 -14.18 15.50
CA THR A 638 -2.77 -14.54 15.10
C THR A 638 -3.45 -13.32 14.48
N VAL A 639 -3.96 -13.47 13.26
CA VAL A 639 -4.54 -12.34 12.49
C VAL A 639 -6.05 -12.55 12.34
N PHE A 640 -6.83 -11.51 12.48
CA PHE A 640 -8.25 -11.50 12.12
C PHE A 640 -8.73 -10.10 11.73
N VAL A 641 -9.88 -10.03 11.08
CA VAL A 641 -10.56 -8.76 10.83
C VAL A 641 -11.50 -8.52 12.01
N GLY A 642 -11.24 -7.48 12.78
CA GLY A 642 -12.05 -7.09 13.92
C GLY A 642 -13.37 -6.43 13.47
N ALA A 643 -13.45 -5.12 13.56
CA ALA A 643 -14.64 -4.37 13.14
C ALA A 643 -14.58 -4.04 11.62
N VAL A 644 -15.74 -4.03 10.97
CA VAL A 644 -15.90 -3.47 9.62
C VAL A 644 -16.82 -2.25 9.71
N THR A 645 -16.33 -1.10 9.21
CA THR A 645 -17.13 0.12 9.14
C THR A 645 -17.64 0.31 7.72
N ILE A 646 -18.96 0.36 7.55
CA ILE A 646 -19.60 0.63 6.26
C ILE A 646 -20.30 2.00 6.37
N GLY A 647 -19.70 3.02 5.77
CA GLY A 647 -20.15 4.40 5.92
C GLY A 647 -20.03 4.88 7.37
N LYS A 648 -21.13 4.94 8.12
CA LYS A 648 -21.15 5.33 9.57
C LYS A 648 -21.47 4.16 10.50
N ASN A 649 -21.76 3.00 9.96
CA ASN A 649 -22.22 1.85 10.73
C ASN A 649 -21.10 0.83 10.91
N LYS A 650 -20.84 0.43 12.13
CA LYS A 650 -19.98 -0.71 12.43
C LYS A 650 -20.78 -2.00 12.25
N VAL A 651 -20.24 -2.95 11.52
CA VAL A 651 -20.84 -4.25 11.19
C VAL A 651 -19.88 -5.34 11.62
N HIS A 652 -20.43 -6.45 12.06
CA HIS A 652 -19.63 -7.63 12.42
C HIS A 652 -18.98 -8.26 11.20
N ALA A 653 -17.67 -8.50 11.27
CA ALA A 653 -16.93 -9.18 10.21
C ALA A 653 -17.06 -10.71 10.38
N GLY A 654 -18.09 -11.29 9.79
CA GLY A 654 -18.05 -12.73 9.52
C GLY A 654 -17.02 -13.04 8.40
N ARG A 655 -16.72 -14.33 8.18
CA ARG A 655 -15.82 -14.73 7.07
C ARG A 655 -16.36 -14.35 5.70
N GLU A 656 -17.60 -13.95 5.60
CA GLU A 656 -18.28 -13.46 4.41
C GLU A 656 -18.95 -12.13 4.73
N LEU A 657 -18.59 -11.07 4.00
CA LEU A 657 -19.14 -9.74 4.10
C LEU A 657 -19.95 -9.42 2.84
N ILE A 658 -21.25 -9.21 2.99
CA ILE A 658 -22.13 -8.87 1.88
C ILE A 658 -22.46 -7.38 1.93
N LEU A 659 -21.97 -6.63 0.93
CA LEU A 659 -22.17 -5.20 0.79
C LEU A 659 -23.44 -4.90 -0.02
N ALA A 660 -24.19 -3.90 0.40
CA ALA A 660 -25.35 -3.39 -0.33
C ALA A 660 -24.92 -2.74 -1.66
N PRO A 661 -25.82 -2.72 -2.67
CA PRO A 661 -25.50 -2.01 -3.91
C PRO A 661 -25.14 -0.55 -3.65
N GLY A 662 -24.01 -0.07 -4.23
CA GLY A 662 -23.56 1.31 -4.09
C GLY A 662 -22.86 1.64 -2.77
N THR A 663 -22.36 0.65 -2.09
CA THR A 663 -21.45 0.89 -0.97
C THR A 663 -20.15 1.47 -1.52
N HIS A 664 -19.86 2.72 -1.18
CA HIS A 664 -18.69 3.45 -1.69
C HIS A 664 -17.51 3.48 -0.74
N HIS A 665 -17.71 3.17 0.55
CA HIS A 665 -16.67 3.27 1.56
C HIS A 665 -16.79 2.13 2.55
N VAL A 666 -15.70 1.36 2.66
CA VAL A 666 -15.57 0.22 3.57
C VAL A 666 -14.23 0.32 4.25
N GLU A 667 -14.22 0.32 5.57
CA GLU A 667 -13.02 0.25 6.40
C GLU A 667 -12.98 -1.10 7.10
N LEU A 668 -11.89 -1.82 6.93
CA LEU A 668 -11.63 -3.11 7.56
C LEU A 668 -10.55 -2.90 8.60
N HIS A 669 -10.88 -3.03 9.88
CA HIS A 669 -9.92 -2.95 10.97
C HIS A 669 -9.21 -4.30 11.11
N LEU A 670 -7.88 -4.28 10.89
CA LEU A 670 -7.04 -5.47 10.90
C LEU A 670 -6.44 -5.64 12.29
N GLU A 671 -6.69 -6.78 12.90
CA GLU A 671 -6.13 -7.11 14.20
C GLU A 671 -5.11 -8.23 14.06
N ALA A 672 -4.02 -8.08 14.78
CA ALA A 672 -2.99 -9.12 14.84
C ALA A 672 -2.45 -9.17 16.26
N VAL A 673 -2.62 -10.33 16.87
CA VAL A 673 -2.25 -10.57 18.26
C VAL A 673 -0.89 -11.24 18.34
N ASP A 674 0.03 -10.53 18.98
CA ASP A 674 1.32 -11.01 19.44
C ASP A 674 1.57 -10.34 20.80
N LEU A 675 1.34 -11.10 21.87
CA LEU A 675 1.46 -10.57 23.23
C LEU A 675 2.91 -10.35 23.66
N ALA A 676 3.86 -11.04 23.02
CA ALA A 676 5.27 -10.94 23.34
C ALA A 676 5.92 -9.71 22.70
N SER A 677 5.50 -9.33 21.47
CA SER A 677 6.12 -8.23 20.72
C SER A 677 5.13 -7.51 19.80
N PRO A 678 4.05 -6.93 20.36
CA PRO A 678 2.97 -6.31 19.56
C PRO A 678 3.45 -5.13 18.71
N GLU A 679 4.51 -4.44 19.14
CA GLU A 679 5.14 -3.32 18.45
C GLU A 679 5.90 -3.74 17.18
N LYS A 680 6.24 -5.03 17.03
CA LYS A 680 6.97 -5.58 15.89
C LYS A 680 6.06 -6.19 14.84
N VAL A 681 4.79 -6.35 15.15
CA VAL A 681 3.82 -6.93 14.23
C VAL A 681 3.58 -5.98 13.07
N ARG A 682 3.90 -6.47 11.86
CA ARG A 682 3.58 -5.79 10.60
C ARG A 682 2.46 -6.53 9.90
N LEU A 683 1.55 -5.78 9.32
CA LEU A 683 0.39 -6.30 8.60
C LEU A 683 0.45 -5.89 7.14
N GLN A 684 0.10 -6.82 6.27
CA GLN A 684 -0.16 -6.55 4.87
C GLN A 684 -1.51 -7.12 4.47
N TYR A 685 -2.16 -6.42 3.56
CA TYR A 685 -3.45 -6.85 3.01
C TYR A 685 -3.48 -6.72 1.50
N ARG A 686 -4.38 -7.46 0.88
CA ARG A 686 -4.63 -7.42 -0.56
C ARG A 686 -6.04 -7.89 -0.86
N MET A 687 -6.74 -7.17 -1.71
CA MET A 687 -8.01 -7.60 -2.28
C MET A 687 -7.80 -8.05 -3.73
N ASP A 688 -8.10 -9.29 -4.03
CA ASP A 688 -7.96 -9.83 -5.37
C ASP A 688 -8.83 -9.05 -6.36
N SER A 689 -8.31 -8.81 -7.55
CA SER A 689 -8.94 -8.00 -8.63
C SER A 689 -9.10 -6.50 -8.33
N VAL A 690 -8.62 -6.01 -7.20
CA VAL A 690 -8.64 -4.59 -6.83
C VAL A 690 -7.20 -4.08 -6.66
N ASP A 691 -6.40 -4.78 -5.86
CA ASP A 691 -5.02 -4.40 -5.58
C ASP A 691 -4.05 -5.11 -6.52
N ALA A 692 -3.04 -4.37 -7.01
CA ALA A 692 -1.98 -4.92 -7.87
C ALA A 692 -1.03 -5.86 -7.10
N GLY A 693 -0.90 -5.69 -5.78
CA GLY A 693 0.00 -6.45 -4.91
C GLY A 693 -0.37 -6.32 -3.44
N TRP A 694 0.51 -6.75 -2.56
CA TRP A 694 0.36 -6.59 -1.12
C TRP A 694 0.60 -5.14 -0.71
N LEU A 695 -0.29 -4.58 0.10
CA LEU A 695 -0.23 -3.24 0.66
C LEU A 695 0.13 -3.33 2.15
N ASP A 696 1.07 -2.51 2.61
CA ASP A 696 1.37 -2.41 4.05
C ASP A 696 0.22 -1.67 4.75
N ALA A 697 -0.23 -2.23 5.87
CA ALA A 697 -1.17 -1.54 6.74
C ALA A 697 -0.45 -0.39 7.47
N ASP A 698 -1.12 0.74 7.59
CA ASP A 698 -0.63 1.89 8.33
C ASP A 698 -0.65 1.69 9.86
N ALA A 699 -0.29 2.73 10.61
CA ALA A 699 -0.31 2.69 12.07
C ALA A 699 -1.71 2.46 12.66
N THR A 700 -2.77 2.78 11.93
CA THR A 700 -4.17 2.55 12.35
C THR A 700 -4.63 1.12 12.09
N ARG A 701 -3.83 0.33 11.36
CA ARG A 701 -4.15 -1.04 10.94
C ARG A 701 -5.51 -1.15 10.23
N THR A 702 -5.84 -0.14 9.42
CA THR A 702 -7.13 -0.06 8.74
C THR A 702 -6.93 -0.17 7.24
N ALA A 703 -7.58 -1.13 6.60
CA ALA A 703 -7.66 -1.23 5.15
C ALA A 703 -8.91 -0.47 4.67
N ILE A 704 -8.70 0.57 3.87
CA ILE A 704 -9.77 1.44 3.38
C ILE A 704 -9.97 1.18 1.89
N TYR A 705 -11.19 0.80 1.53
CA TYR A 705 -11.58 0.59 0.14
C TYR A 705 -12.71 1.52 -0.26
N THR A 706 -12.49 2.19 -1.38
CA THR A 706 -13.53 3.03 -2.01
C THR A 706 -13.95 2.39 -3.33
N ASN A 707 -15.27 2.28 -3.56
CA ASN A 707 -15.84 1.78 -4.82
C ASN A 707 -15.38 0.35 -5.19
N ILE A 708 -15.59 -0.61 -4.30
CA ILE A 708 -15.31 -2.03 -4.60
C ILE A 708 -16.14 -2.46 -5.83
N PRO A 709 -15.53 -3.09 -6.85
CA PRO A 709 -16.24 -3.58 -8.02
C PRO A 709 -17.34 -4.58 -7.67
N VAL A 710 -18.37 -4.66 -8.50
CA VAL A 710 -19.44 -5.65 -8.33
C VAL A 710 -18.91 -7.07 -8.51
N GLY A 711 -19.19 -7.93 -7.53
CA GLY A 711 -18.72 -9.32 -7.53
C GLY A 711 -18.23 -9.76 -6.18
N THR A 712 -17.70 -10.96 -6.10
CA THR A 712 -17.06 -11.51 -4.90
C THR A 712 -15.55 -11.38 -5.04
N HIS A 713 -14.92 -10.74 -4.09
CA HIS A 713 -13.50 -10.49 -4.02
C HIS A 713 -12.91 -11.18 -2.79
N ALA A 714 -11.79 -11.87 -2.97
CA ALA A 714 -11.05 -12.46 -1.88
C ALA A 714 -10.16 -11.39 -1.24
N PHE A 715 -10.38 -11.11 0.02
CA PHE A 715 -9.55 -10.21 0.81
C PHE A 715 -8.59 -11.03 1.67
N HIS A 716 -7.31 -10.84 1.46
CA HIS A 716 -6.22 -11.53 2.13
C HIS A 716 -5.54 -10.60 3.12
N VAL A 717 -5.27 -11.12 4.32
CA VAL A 717 -4.48 -10.41 5.34
C VAL A 717 -3.39 -11.35 5.82
N ARG A 718 -2.17 -10.84 5.95
CA ARG A 718 -1.03 -11.57 6.51
C ARG A 718 -0.27 -10.72 7.50
N ALA A 719 0.36 -11.37 8.45
CA ALA A 719 1.23 -10.71 9.42
C ALA A 719 2.65 -11.25 9.36
N SER A 720 3.57 -10.39 9.80
CA SER A 720 4.94 -10.76 10.14
C SER A 720 5.14 -10.46 11.61
N GLY A 721 5.68 -11.41 12.37
CA GLY A 721 6.02 -11.25 13.77
C GLY A 721 7.42 -10.68 13.99
N SER A 722 7.95 -10.89 15.20
CA SER A 722 9.28 -10.43 15.60
C SER A 722 10.43 -11.06 14.80
N ASP A 723 10.20 -12.21 14.18
CA ASP A 723 11.15 -12.88 13.29
C ASP A 723 11.27 -12.25 11.89
N GLY A 724 10.35 -11.36 11.53
CA GLY A 724 10.29 -10.70 10.24
C GLY A 724 9.78 -11.57 9.10
N VAL A 725 9.33 -12.80 9.37
CA VAL A 725 8.83 -13.73 8.36
C VAL A 725 7.33 -13.53 8.15
N TRP A 726 6.94 -13.28 6.91
CA TRP A 726 5.53 -13.15 6.55
C TRP A 726 4.83 -14.51 6.53
N ASP A 727 3.61 -14.55 7.03
CA ASP A 727 2.77 -15.73 6.85
C ASP A 727 2.43 -15.91 5.36
N ARG A 728 2.65 -17.14 4.85
CA ARG A 728 2.46 -17.43 3.41
C ARG A 728 1.00 -17.53 3.01
N VAL A 729 0.14 -17.94 3.91
CA VAL A 729 -1.25 -18.26 3.58
C VAL A 729 -2.18 -17.09 3.85
N GLY A 730 -1.94 -16.34 4.93
CA GLY A 730 -2.84 -15.28 5.38
C GLY A 730 -4.24 -15.79 5.71
N ILE A 731 -5.11 -14.92 6.18
CA ILE A 731 -6.52 -15.20 6.38
C ILE A 731 -7.31 -14.69 5.18
N LEU A 732 -8.28 -15.49 4.74
CA LEU A 732 -9.14 -15.20 3.61
C LEU A 732 -10.54 -14.77 4.10
N TYR A 733 -10.98 -13.61 3.66
CA TYR A 733 -12.35 -13.12 3.79
C TYR A 733 -12.96 -12.94 2.40
N ASN A 734 -14.24 -13.28 2.26
CA ASN A 734 -14.96 -13.05 1.02
C ASN A 734 -15.81 -11.78 1.15
N ILE A 735 -15.55 -10.79 0.32
CA ILE A 735 -16.29 -9.53 0.27
C ILE A 735 -17.10 -9.52 -1.01
N THR A 736 -18.42 -9.54 -0.88
CA THR A 736 -19.35 -9.59 -2.02
C THR A 736 -20.07 -8.25 -2.17
N GLN A 737 -19.74 -7.48 -3.19
CA GLN A 737 -20.47 -6.27 -3.58
C GLN A 737 -21.66 -6.65 -4.45
N ARG A 738 -22.88 -6.45 -3.94
CA ARG A 738 -24.10 -6.71 -4.71
C ARG A 738 -24.27 -5.70 -5.83
N PRO A 739 -24.67 -6.16 -7.02
CA PRO A 739 -24.97 -5.24 -8.14
C PRO A 739 -26.27 -4.48 -7.88
N TYR A 740 -26.38 -3.26 -8.42
CA TYR A 740 -27.66 -2.61 -8.56
C TYR A 740 -28.58 -3.41 -9.50
N PHE A 741 -29.90 -3.31 -9.31
CA PHE A 741 -30.88 -4.04 -10.14
C PHE A 741 -30.68 -3.82 -11.65
N TYR A 742 -30.24 -2.59 -12.05
CA TYR A 742 -29.97 -2.26 -13.46
C TYR A 742 -28.64 -2.85 -13.99
N GLN A 743 -27.74 -3.32 -13.11
CA GLN A 743 -26.49 -4.00 -13.48
C GLN A 743 -26.68 -5.51 -13.62
N MET A 744 -27.80 -6.06 -13.14
CA MET A 744 -28.08 -7.50 -13.23
C MET A 744 -28.35 -7.92 -14.66
N THR A 745 -27.94 -9.13 -15.02
CA THR A 745 -28.06 -9.67 -16.38
C THR A 745 -29.51 -9.68 -16.89
N TRP A 746 -30.48 -10.03 -16.04
CA TRP A 746 -31.87 -10.02 -16.39
C TRP A 746 -32.38 -8.61 -16.75
N PHE A 747 -31.94 -7.57 -16.03
CA PHE A 747 -32.35 -6.19 -16.31
C PHE A 747 -31.71 -5.68 -17.59
N ARG A 748 -30.43 -5.99 -17.87
CA ARG A 748 -29.75 -5.67 -19.11
C ARG A 748 -30.45 -6.33 -20.30
N LEU A 749 -30.86 -7.62 -20.16
CA LEU A 749 -31.63 -8.32 -21.16
C LEU A 749 -33.01 -7.70 -21.35
N LEU A 750 -33.71 -7.36 -20.26
CA LEU A 750 -34.99 -6.67 -20.32
C LEU A 750 -34.86 -5.31 -21.02
N SER A 751 -33.83 -4.52 -20.65
CA SER A 751 -33.57 -3.22 -21.31
C SER A 751 -33.26 -3.37 -22.79
N ALA A 752 -32.49 -4.37 -23.17
CA ALA A 752 -32.22 -4.69 -24.56
C ALA A 752 -33.52 -5.11 -25.31
N CYS A 753 -34.36 -5.94 -24.68
CA CYS A 753 -35.65 -6.32 -25.24
C CYS A 753 -36.59 -5.11 -25.42
N VAL A 754 -36.63 -4.21 -24.40
CA VAL A 754 -37.43 -2.98 -24.49
C VAL A 754 -36.89 -2.07 -25.60
N LEU A 755 -35.56 -1.95 -25.72
CA LEU A 755 -34.95 -1.18 -26.80
C LEU A 755 -35.30 -1.75 -28.19
N VAL A 756 -35.17 -3.08 -28.36
CA VAL A 756 -35.55 -3.78 -29.58
C VAL A 756 -37.04 -3.59 -29.89
N PHE A 757 -37.87 -3.69 -28.85
CA PHE A 757 -39.34 -3.44 -29.02
C PHE A 757 -39.60 -1.99 -29.42
N LEU A 758 -38.93 -1.00 -28.83
CA LEU A 758 -39.08 0.41 -29.23
C LEU A 758 -38.59 0.65 -30.65
N LEU A 759 -37.44 0.07 -31.03
CA LEU A 759 -36.94 0.15 -32.40
C LEU A 759 -37.94 -0.48 -33.40
N PHE A 760 -38.51 -1.63 -33.03
CA PHE A 760 -39.52 -2.30 -33.82
C PHE A 760 -40.82 -1.48 -33.93
N ALA A 761 -41.26 -0.87 -32.82
CA ALA A 761 -42.41 0.03 -32.81
C ALA A 761 -42.15 1.27 -33.71
N VAL A 762 -40.97 1.90 -33.63
CA VAL A 762 -40.56 2.99 -34.51
C VAL A 762 -40.51 2.52 -35.97
N TYR A 763 -39.96 1.32 -36.19
CA TYR A 763 -39.97 0.72 -37.55
C TYR A 763 -41.39 0.54 -38.07
N LEU A 764 -42.32 0.01 -37.28
CA LEU A 764 -43.71 -0.15 -37.67
C LEU A 764 -44.40 1.21 -37.97
N VAL A 765 -44.12 2.23 -37.13
CA VAL A 765 -44.63 3.58 -37.37
C VAL A 765 -44.05 4.13 -38.67
N ARG A 766 -42.75 3.95 -38.91
CA ARG A 766 -42.09 4.36 -40.15
C ARG A 766 -42.63 3.64 -41.37
N VAL A 767 -42.84 2.35 -41.29
CA VAL A 767 -43.47 1.57 -42.36
C VAL A 767 -44.86 2.08 -42.65
N ARG A 768 -45.67 2.34 -41.59
CA ARG A 768 -47.01 2.95 -41.76
C ARG A 768 -46.96 4.36 -42.39
N GLN A 769 -45.98 5.17 -41.98
CA GLN A 769 -45.76 6.49 -42.58
C GLN A 769 -45.36 6.38 -44.06
N ILE A 770 -44.46 5.46 -44.42
CA ILE A 770 -44.03 5.23 -45.79
C ILE A 770 -45.22 4.73 -46.65
N ILE A 771 -46.00 3.79 -46.14
CA ILE A 771 -47.17 3.29 -46.82
C ILE A 771 -48.22 4.43 -47.07
N ARG A 772 -48.45 5.28 -46.02
CA ARG A 772 -49.29 6.50 -46.19
C ARG A 772 -48.76 7.48 -47.23
N GLN A 773 -47.44 7.74 -47.15
CA GLN A 773 -46.82 8.67 -48.10
C GLN A 773 -46.82 8.15 -49.54
N THR A 774 -46.66 6.82 -49.71
CA THR A 774 -46.73 6.23 -51.03
C THR A 774 -48.15 6.22 -51.60
N LEU A 775 -49.13 6.04 -50.75
CA LEU A 775 -50.58 6.15 -51.16
C LEU A 775 -50.90 7.59 -51.52
N ILE A 776 -50.50 8.57 -50.72
CA ILE A 776 -50.70 10.02 -51.01
C ILE A 776 -49.98 10.41 -52.29
N ARG A 777 -48.73 10.00 -52.50
CA ARG A 777 -47.98 10.29 -53.73
C ARG A 777 -48.57 9.60 -54.95
N HIS A 778 -49.27 8.51 -54.80
CA HIS A 778 -49.93 7.85 -55.88
C HIS A 778 -51.22 8.61 -56.31
N GLU A 779 -51.96 9.12 -55.32
CA GLU A 779 -53.10 9.98 -55.55
C GLU A 779 -52.66 11.33 -56.16
N GLU A 780 -51.64 11.96 -55.65
CA GLU A 780 -51.13 13.21 -56.23
C GLU A 780 -50.60 13.05 -57.64
N ARG A 781 -49.99 11.93 -58.01
CA ARG A 781 -49.52 11.66 -59.35
C ARG A 781 -50.70 11.42 -60.33
N LEU A 782 -51.77 10.89 -59.86
CA LEU A 782 -52.97 10.69 -60.67
C LEU A 782 -53.67 12.05 -60.96
N VAL A 783 -53.82 12.88 -59.90
CA VAL A 783 -54.37 14.22 -59.98
C VAL A 783 -53.48 15.15 -60.82
N GLU A 784 -52.15 15.07 -60.72
CA GLU A 784 -51.23 15.90 -61.49
C GLU A 784 -51.21 15.46 -62.97
N ARG A 785 -51.33 14.19 -63.32
CA ARG A 785 -51.48 13.69 -64.65
C ARG A 785 -52.79 14.18 -65.27
N GLU A 786 -53.89 14.20 -64.53
CA GLU A 786 -55.20 14.70 -64.99
C GLU A 786 -55.17 16.22 -65.14
N ARG A 787 -54.47 16.97 -64.33
CA ARG A 787 -54.28 18.43 -64.43
C ARG A 787 -53.48 18.81 -65.70
N ILE A 788 -52.33 18.12 -65.89
CA ILE A 788 -51.45 18.38 -67.04
C ILE A 788 -52.15 18.00 -68.36
N ALA A 789 -52.90 16.90 -68.33
CA ALA A 789 -53.68 16.52 -69.51
C ALA A 789 -54.77 17.55 -69.88
N ARG A 790 -55.37 18.19 -68.85
CA ARG A 790 -56.39 19.27 -69.12
C ARG A 790 -55.72 20.56 -69.57
N GLU A 791 -54.62 21.00 -68.96
CA GLU A 791 -53.88 22.19 -69.39
C GLU A 791 -53.33 22.09 -70.82
N LEU A 792 -52.81 20.92 -71.19
CA LEU A 792 -52.39 20.64 -72.59
C LEU A 792 -53.54 20.60 -73.53
N HIS A 793 -54.62 20.01 -73.12
CA HIS A 793 -55.86 19.98 -73.99
C HIS A 793 -56.44 21.38 -74.20
N ASP A 794 -56.49 22.19 -73.15
CA ASP A 794 -57.06 23.53 -73.22
C ASP A 794 -56.13 24.51 -74.00
N THR A 795 -54.85 24.40 -73.87
CA THR A 795 -53.87 25.23 -74.60
C THR A 795 -53.91 24.90 -76.12
N LEU A 796 -53.91 23.57 -76.41
CA LEU A 796 -54.02 23.15 -77.85
C LEU A 796 -55.33 23.46 -78.46
N LEU A 797 -56.47 23.30 -77.73
CA LEU A 797 -57.78 23.68 -78.20
C LEU A 797 -57.94 25.19 -78.52
N GLN A 798 -57.43 26.03 -77.63
CA GLN A 798 -57.44 27.49 -77.83
C GLN A 798 -56.66 27.87 -79.09
N SER A 799 -55.49 27.31 -79.30
CA SER A 799 -54.67 27.57 -80.49
C SER A 799 -55.32 27.12 -81.77
N PHE A 800 -55.95 25.89 -81.74
CA PHE A 800 -56.73 25.40 -82.91
C PHE A 800 -58.01 26.19 -83.19
N GLN A 801 -58.73 26.65 -82.14
CA GLN A 801 -59.85 27.49 -82.30
C GLN A 801 -59.53 28.84 -82.90
N GLY A 802 -58.37 29.46 -82.41
CA GLY A 802 -57.89 30.75 -83.05
C GLY A 802 -57.58 30.55 -84.53
N LEU A 803 -56.85 29.46 -84.89
CA LEU A 803 -56.58 29.14 -86.26
C LEU A 803 -57.82 28.98 -87.11
N THR A 804 -58.81 28.19 -86.61
CA THR A 804 -60.10 28.00 -87.34
C THR A 804 -60.83 29.30 -87.61
N LEU A 805 -60.78 30.23 -86.62
CA LEU A 805 -61.38 31.60 -86.84
C LEU A 805 -60.63 32.41 -87.86
N HIS A 806 -59.31 32.30 -87.92
CA HIS A 806 -58.55 32.97 -89.03
C HIS A 806 -58.84 32.38 -90.40
N PHE A 807 -58.91 31.04 -90.48
CA PHE A 807 -59.31 30.41 -91.77
C PHE A 807 -60.72 30.79 -92.14
N GLN A 808 -61.68 30.82 -91.27
CA GLN A 808 -63.04 31.27 -91.53
C GLN A 808 -63.09 32.73 -91.93
N ARG A 809 -62.33 33.57 -91.32
CA ARG A 809 -62.22 34.99 -91.68
C ARG A 809 -61.58 35.14 -93.05
N ALA A 810 -60.53 34.41 -93.39
CA ALA A 810 -59.90 34.44 -94.73
C ALA A 810 -60.91 33.96 -95.81
N ARG A 811 -61.72 32.87 -95.50
CA ARG A 811 -62.70 32.35 -96.36
C ARG A 811 -63.81 33.41 -96.70
N ASN A 812 -64.24 34.11 -95.65
CA ASN A 812 -65.30 35.17 -95.81
C ASN A 812 -64.87 36.44 -96.56
N LEU A 813 -63.57 36.65 -96.70
CA LEU A 813 -62.96 37.76 -97.42
C LEU A 813 -62.79 37.51 -98.94
N LEU A 814 -62.94 36.22 -99.34
CA LEU A 814 -62.91 35.83 -100.74
C LEU A 814 -64.27 35.85 -101.37
N PRO A 815 -64.42 36.31 -102.63
CA PRO A 815 -63.44 36.81 -103.66
C PRO A 815 -63.20 38.32 -103.65
N GLU A 816 -63.96 39.05 -102.90
CA GLU A 816 -64.04 40.53 -102.97
C GLU A 816 -62.83 41.27 -102.45
N ARG A 817 -62.10 40.69 -101.47
CA ARG A 817 -60.88 41.25 -100.79
C ARG A 817 -59.72 40.26 -100.72
N ALA A 818 -59.29 39.79 -101.87
CA ALA A 818 -58.27 38.68 -101.99
C ALA A 818 -56.95 39.04 -101.30
N ALA A 819 -56.49 40.28 -101.29
CA ALA A 819 -55.21 40.65 -100.63
C ALA A 819 -55.33 40.65 -99.13
N GLU A 820 -56.40 40.98 -98.50
CA GLU A 820 -56.63 40.90 -97.05
C GLU A 820 -56.87 39.40 -96.60
N ALA A 821 -57.40 38.54 -97.45
CA ALA A 821 -57.55 37.12 -97.22
C ALA A 821 -56.22 36.43 -97.15
N ILE A 822 -55.28 36.78 -98.13
CA ILE A 822 -53.91 36.20 -98.09
C ILE A 822 -53.16 36.65 -96.81
N GLN A 823 -53.25 37.92 -96.46
CA GLN A 823 -52.60 38.40 -95.18
C GLN A 823 -53.22 37.72 -93.95
N THR A 824 -54.45 37.35 -93.93
CA THR A 824 -55.14 36.64 -92.87
C THR A 824 -54.75 35.15 -92.89
N LEU A 825 -54.46 34.53 -93.99
CA LEU A 825 -53.95 33.19 -94.19
C LEU A 825 -52.50 33.10 -93.71
N ASP A 826 -51.67 34.08 -94.02
CA ASP A 826 -50.26 34.18 -93.61
C ASP A 826 -50.22 34.28 -92.08
N ARG A 827 -51.04 35.08 -91.44
CA ARG A 827 -51.14 35.11 -89.96
C ARG A 827 -51.61 33.81 -89.34
N ALA A 828 -52.46 33.03 -90.03
CA ALA A 828 -52.90 31.74 -89.59
C ALA A 828 -51.79 30.70 -89.71
N LEU A 829 -50.93 30.81 -90.69
CA LEU A 829 -49.75 29.97 -90.88
C LEU A 829 -48.68 30.25 -89.83
N ASP A 830 -48.42 31.52 -89.58
CA ASP A 830 -47.52 31.93 -88.50
C ASP A 830 -47.97 31.46 -87.09
N GLY A 831 -49.27 31.54 -86.82
CA GLY A 831 -49.92 31.05 -85.65
C GLY A 831 -49.88 29.52 -85.47
N ALA A 832 -49.90 28.80 -86.58
CA ALA A 832 -49.75 27.32 -86.57
C ALA A 832 -48.33 26.88 -86.35
N GLU A 833 -47.31 27.61 -86.87
CA GLU A 833 -45.94 27.31 -86.56
C GLU A 833 -45.61 27.57 -85.09
N GLN A 834 -46.14 28.67 -84.54
CA GLN A 834 -45.99 29.01 -83.12
C GLN A 834 -46.61 27.91 -82.23
N ALA A 835 -47.78 27.40 -82.48
CA ALA A 835 -48.47 26.39 -81.72
C ALA A 835 -47.71 25.04 -81.70
N ILE A 836 -47.02 24.74 -82.83
CA ILE A 836 -46.22 23.50 -83.02
C ILE A 836 -44.92 23.63 -82.12
N VAL A 837 -44.31 24.76 -82.06
CA VAL A 837 -43.10 25.01 -81.27
C VAL A 837 -43.46 24.94 -79.81
N GLU A 838 -44.51 25.61 -79.31
CA GLU A 838 -44.97 25.56 -77.94
C GLU A 838 -45.35 24.16 -77.44
N GLY A 839 -45.99 23.37 -78.31
CA GLY A 839 -46.33 22.00 -77.94
C GLY A 839 -45.09 21.06 -77.85
N ARG A 840 -44.09 21.30 -78.71
CA ARG A 840 -42.83 20.53 -78.73
C ARG A 840 -41.93 20.82 -77.47
N ASP A 841 -41.87 22.07 -77.07
CA ASP A 841 -41.12 22.51 -75.87
C ASP A 841 -41.74 21.99 -74.57
N ALA A 842 -43.07 21.99 -74.50
CA ALA A 842 -43.79 21.39 -73.36
C ALA A 842 -43.58 19.86 -73.23
N ILE A 843 -43.37 19.15 -74.34
CA ILE A 843 -43.09 17.70 -74.36
C ILE A 843 -41.61 17.41 -74.04
N HIS A 844 -40.70 18.37 -74.35
CA HIS A 844 -39.27 18.19 -74.08
C HIS A 844 -38.92 18.36 -72.62
N ASP A 845 -39.58 19.29 -71.89
CA ASP A 845 -39.43 19.50 -70.45
C ASP A 845 -39.91 18.31 -69.59
N LEU A 846 -40.74 17.47 -70.15
CA LEU A 846 -41.25 16.23 -69.49
C LEU A 846 -40.33 15.03 -69.62
N ARG A 847 -39.20 15.10 -70.39
CA ARG A 847 -38.36 13.94 -70.71
C ARG A 847 -36.94 13.88 -70.12
N SER A 848 -36.45 14.83 -69.31
CA SER A 848 -35.05 14.83 -68.81
C SER A 848 -35.01 14.72 -67.34
N PRO A 849 -34.57 13.61 -66.78
CA PRO A 849 -33.98 13.57 -65.41
C PRO A 849 -32.46 13.60 -65.55
N ALA A 850 -31.83 14.63 -65.02
CA ALA A 850 -30.35 14.68 -64.90
C ALA A 850 -29.82 14.05 -63.58
N PRO A 851 -28.80 13.23 -63.65
CA PRO A 851 -28.06 12.87 -62.47
C PRO A 851 -26.87 13.83 -62.27
N ALA A 852 -26.75 14.39 -61.07
CA ALA A 852 -25.65 15.23 -60.64
C ALA A 852 -24.42 14.37 -60.33
N THR A 853 -23.44 14.33 -61.30
CA THR A 853 -22.16 13.64 -61.07
C THR A 853 -20.96 14.30 -61.76
N GLN A 854 -21.10 15.45 -62.42
CA GLN A 854 -19.95 16.18 -63.00
C GLN A 854 -19.59 17.43 -62.20
N GLY A 855 -18.30 17.72 -62.03
CA GLY A 855 -17.81 18.91 -61.36
C GLY A 855 -18.21 20.16 -62.11
N LEU A 856 -18.51 21.29 -61.43
CA LEU A 856 -18.95 22.58 -62.00
C LEU A 856 -18.02 23.06 -63.13
N ALA A 857 -16.74 22.91 -63.00
CA ALA A 857 -15.75 23.36 -63.97
C ALA A 857 -15.81 22.51 -65.28
N GLU A 858 -16.03 21.22 -65.16
CA GLU A 858 -16.19 20.32 -66.29
C GLU A 858 -17.49 20.65 -67.07
N GLU A 859 -18.55 20.95 -66.28
CA GLU A 859 -19.84 21.29 -66.87
C GLU A 859 -19.79 22.61 -67.65
N ILE A 860 -19.12 23.61 -67.07
CA ILE A 860 -18.93 24.91 -67.71
C ILE A 860 -17.97 24.78 -68.91
N THR A 861 -16.93 23.97 -68.83
CA THR A 861 -16.02 23.72 -69.94
C THR A 861 -16.77 23.06 -71.12
N SER A 862 -17.58 22.05 -70.89
CA SER A 862 -18.41 21.38 -71.85
C SER A 862 -19.43 22.31 -72.50
N LEU A 863 -20.03 23.25 -71.73
CA LEU A 863 -20.93 24.26 -72.24
C LEU A 863 -20.25 25.23 -73.23
N GLY A 864 -19.05 25.71 -72.85
CA GLY A 864 -18.29 26.61 -73.65
C GLY A 864 -17.77 25.98 -74.94
N GLU A 865 -17.22 24.77 -74.86
CA GLU A 865 -16.77 23.99 -76.01
C GLU A 865 -17.92 23.66 -76.99
N GLY A 866 -19.11 23.34 -76.45
CA GLY A 866 -20.29 23.10 -77.26
C GLY A 866 -20.80 24.32 -78.01
N LEU A 867 -20.51 25.57 -77.55
CA LEU A 867 -20.85 26.85 -78.19
C LEU A 867 -19.83 27.22 -79.22
N VAL A 868 -18.55 26.91 -79.07
CA VAL A 868 -17.51 27.04 -80.11
C VAL A 868 -17.81 26.24 -81.39
N VAL A 869 -18.34 25.09 -81.27
CA VAL A 869 -18.67 24.19 -82.45
C VAL A 869 -19.91 24.64 -83.19
N ARG A 870 -20.80 25.46 -82.59
CA ARG A 870 -22.05 25.94 -83.25
C ARG A 870 -21.87 27.14 -84.12
N ASP A 871 -20.83 27.93 -83.96
CA ASP A 871 -20.62 29.18 -84.69
C ASP A 871 -19.67 28.88 -85.87
N GLY A 872 -20.23 28.45 -86.98
CA GLY A 872 -19.52 27.99 -88.18
C GLY A 872 -18.77 29.08 -88.99
N ASP A 873 -18.26 30.13 -88.38
CA ASP A 873 -17.52 31.20 -89.03
C ASP A 873 -16.03 31.01 -88.96
N LYS A 874 -15.29 31.61 -89.89
CA LYS A 874 -13.94 31.29 -90.34
C LYS A 874 -12.80 31.53 -89.26
N ASP A 875 -13.11 32.01 -88.05
CA ASP A 875 -12.12 32.17 -87.00
C ASP A 875 -12.80 31.99 -85.68
N PRO A 876 -12.78 30.75 -85.04
CA PRO A 876 -13.50 30.47 -83.84
C PRO A 876 -12.79 31.19 -82.62
N ALA A 877 -13.61 31.83 -81.82
CA ALA A 877 -13.13 32.46 -80.59
C ALA A 877 -12.41 31.40 -79.64
N GLN A 878 -11.25 31.76 -79.12
CA GLN A 878 -10.53 30.94 -78.12
C GLN A 878 -11.25 30.97 -76.78
N PHE A 879 -11.73 29.82 -76.32
CA PHE A 879 -12.37 29.66 -75.03
C PHE A 879 -11.43 29.00 -74.03
N ARG A 880 -11.39 29.55 -72.82
CA ARG A 880 -10.55 29.08 -71.76
C ARG A 880 -11.27 29.15 -70.43
N VAL A 881 -11.16 28.08 -69.60
CA VAL A 881 -11.63 28.11 -68.23
C VAL A 881 -10.39 28.13 -67.28
N VAL A 882 -10.37 29.05 -66.35
CA VAL A 882 -9.33 29.22 -65.34
C VAL A 882 -9.93 28.95 -63.97
N ILE A 883 -9.26 28.11 -63.19
CA ILE A 883 -9.71 27.75 -61.83
C ILE A 883 -8.73 28.35 -60.81
N GLU A 884 -9.21 29.15 -59.89
CA GLU A 884 -8.49 29.75 -58.80
C GLU A 884 -8.87 29.10 -57.46
N GLY A 885 -7.88 28.63 -56.69
CA GLY A 885 -8.12 27.87 -55.44
C GLY A 885 -8.40 26.39 -55.66
N SER A 886 -8.66 25.67 -54.58
CA SER A 886 -9.00 24.24 -54.63
C SER A 886 -10.51 24.06 -54.80
N ALA A 887 -10.92 23.26 -55.77
CA ALA A 887 -12.32 22.99 -56.05
C ALA A 887 -13.03 22.41 -54.80
N GLN A 888 -14.15 22.97 -54.43
CA GLN A 888 -14.99 22.60 -53.33
C GLN A 888 -16.33 22.06 -53.83
N THR A 889 -16.90 21.11 -53.08
CA THR A 889 -18.23 20.58 -53.40
C THR A 889 -19.32 21.63 -53.18
N LEU A 890 -20.09 21.91 -54.23
CA LEU A 890 -21.18 22.86 -54.15
C LEU A 890 -22.51 22.14 -53.80
N HIS A 891 -23.38 22.88 -53.15
CA HIS A 891 -24.76 22.42 -52.96
C HIS A 891 -25.45 22.17 -54.31
N PRO A 892 -26.04 20.99 -54.55
CA PRO A 892 -26.58 20.62 -55.87
C PRO A 892 -27.53 21.63 -56.49
N ASN A 893 -28.44 22.21 -55.74
CA ASN A 893 -29.38 23.21 -56.17
C ASN A 893 -28.70 24.55 -56.57
N VAL A 894 -27.61 24.88 -55.90
CA VAL A 894 -26.82 26.07 -56.20
C VAL A 894 -25.99 25.87 -57.44
N GLN A 895 -25.40 24.69 -57.63
CA GLN A 895 -24.66 24.32 -58.83
C GLN A 895 -25.54 24.46 -60.10
N ILE A 896 -26.74 23.96 -60.06
CA ILE A 896 -27.70 24.03 -61.18
C ILE A 896 -27.94 25.48 -61.59
N GLU A 897 -28.19 26.37 -60.66
CA GLU A 897 -28.43 27.80 -60.99
C GLU A 897 -27.16 28.54 -61.42
N ILE A 898 -25.99 28.21 -60.87
CA ILE A 898 -24.70 28.73 -61.35
C ILE A 898 -24.45 28.33 -62.79
N VAL A 899 -24.71 27.06 -63.16
CA VAL A 899 -24.60 26.54 -64.55
C VAL A 899 -25.55 27.24 -65.44
N ARG A 900 -26.78 27.52 -65.01
CA ARG A 900 -27.78 28.28 -65.81
C ARG A 900 -27.28 29.69 -66.07
N ILE A 901 -26.72 30.38 -65.06
CA ILE A 901 -26.14 31.72 -65.23
C ILE A 901 -24.91 31.66 -66.15
N ALA A 902 -24.06 30.67 -66.01
CA ALA A 902 -22.90 30.48 -66.87
C ALA A 902 -23.27 30.24 -68.30
N ARG A 903 -24.30 29.42 -68.55
CA ARG A 903 -24.85 29.12 -69.91
C ARG A 903 -25.34 30.37 -70.60
N GLU A 904 -26.11 31.21 -69.93
CA GLU A 904 -26.64 32.45 -70.50
C GLU A 904 -25.52 33.47 -70.73
N GLY A 905 -24.51 33.57 -69.77
CA GLY A 905 -23.37 34.43 -69.93
C GLY A 905 -22.47 34.05 -71.12
N LEU A 906 -22.17 32.72 -71.23
CA LEU A 906 -21.42 32.23 -72.39
C LEU A 906 -22.19 32.35 -73.71
N ARG A 907 -23.48 32.08 -73.72
CA ARG A 907 -24.30 32.30 -74.93
C ARG A 907 -24.27 33.75 -75.39
N ASN A 908 -24.30 34.69 -74.50
CA ASN A 908 -24.17 36.10 -74.80
C ASN A 908 -22.75 36.46 -75.28
N ALA A 909 -21.71 35.89 -74.69
CA ALA A 909 -20.34 36.14 -75.12
C ALA A 909 -20.08 35.58 -76.53
N PHE A 910 -20.50 34.36 -76.81
CA PHE A 910 -20.33 33.77 -78.15
C PHE A 910 -21.23 34.34 -79.17
N GLY A 911 -22.52 34.60 -78.85
CA GLY A 911 -23.52 35.00 -79.84
C GLY A 911 -23.50 36.48 -80.23
N HIS A 912 -23.01 37.36 -79.26
CA HIS A 912 -23.19 38.77 -79.40
C HIS A 912 -21.94 39.64 -79.40
N SER A 913 -20.81 39.12 -78.87
CA SER A 913 -19.59 39.93 -78.60
C SER A 913 -18.67 40.08 -79.80
N GLN A 914 -18.63 39.14 -80.69
CA GLN A 914 -17.64 39.08 -81.83
C GLN A 914 -16.21 39.04 -81.26
N ALA A 915 -16.02 38.43 -80.09
CA ALA A 915 -14.79 38.31 -79.37
C ALA A 915 -13.82 37.33 -80.02
N ARG A 916 -12.54 37.59 -79.98
CA ARG A 916 -11.50 36.62 -80.30
C ARG A 916 -11.13 35.71 -79.17
N ARG A 917 -11.37 36.15 -77.93
CA ARG A 917 -11.02 35.37 -76.70
C ARG A 917 -12.15 35.52 -75.70
N ILE A 918 -12.62 34.34 -75.16
CA ILE A 918 -13.62 34.27 -74.09
C ILE A 918 -12.97 33.46 -72.97
N GLU A 919 -12.88 34.06 -71.79
CA GLU A 919 -12.33 33.48 -70.59
C GLU A 919 -13.39 33.38 -69.50
N THR A 920 -13.47 32.19 -68.87
CA THR A 920 -14.29 31.96 -67.71
C THR A 920 -13.37 31.62 -66.54
N GLU A 921 -13.40 32.45 -65.48
CA GLU A 921 -12.67 32.23 -64.25
C GLU A 921 -13.61 31.72 -63.14
N ILE A 922 -13.25 30.62 -62.49
CA ILE A 922 -13.98 30.07 -61.35
C ILE A 922 -13.06 30.12 -60.12
N ALA A 923 -13.36 30.99 -59.18
CA ALA A 923 -12.55 31.14 -57.95
C ALA A 923 -13.24 30.58 -56.71
N TYR A 924 -12.59 29.62 -56.10
CA TYR A 924 -13.02 28.99 -54.86
C TYR A 924 -12.27 29.57 -53.67
N SER A 925 -12.96 30.28 -52.77
CA SER A 925 -12.34 30.75 -51.56
C SER A 925 -13.22 30.46 -50.35
N ASN A 926 -12.62 30.50 -49.11
CA ASN A 926 -13.35 30.22 -47.90
C ASN A 926 -14.45 31.23 -47.52
N ASN A 927 -14.44 32.43 -48.13
CA ASN A 927 -15.38 33.49 -47.83
C ASN A 927 -16.35 33.76 -48.93
N LEU A 928 -15.95 33.54 -50.19
CA LEU A 928 -16.72 33.94 -51.38
C LEU A 928 -16.45 32.98 -52.52
N PHE A 929 -17.49 32.56 -53.23
CA PHE A 929 -17.42 31.92 -54.52
C PHE A 929 -17.60 32.99 -55.61
N ARG A 930 -16.74 32.97 -56.67
CA ARG A 930 -16.77 33.89 -57.78
C ARG A 930 -16.74 33.14 -59.12
N LEU A 931 -17.65 33.49 -59.98
CA LEU A 931 -17.63 33.07 -61.38
C LEU A 931 -17.56 34.32 -62.21
N ARG A 932 -16.54 34.45 -63.07
CA ARG A 932 -16.35 35.58 -63.98
C ARG A 932 -16.28 35.06 -65.41
N ILE A 933 -17.03 35.69 -66.30
CA ILE A 933 -17.02 35.43 -67.75
C ILE A 933 -16.62 36.70 -68.44
N ARG A 934 -15.55 36.70 -69.21
CA ARG A 934 -14.99 37.85 -69.89
C ARG A 934 -14.78 37.59 -71.36
N ASP A 935 -15.16 38.52 -72.23
CA ASP A 935 -14.88 38.53 -73.66
C ASP A 935 -14.10 39.81 -74.04
N ASP A 936 -13.31 39.74 -75.10
CA ASP A 936 -12.56 40.88 -75.70
C ASP A 936 -13.28 41.46 -76.93
N GLY A 937 -14.54 41.32 -76.98
CA GLY A 937 -15.36 41.72 -78.12
C GLY A 937 -15.75 43.22 -78.20
N LYS A 938 -16.77 43.53 -78.95
CA LYS A 938 -17.19 44.88 -79.20
C LYS A 938 -17.85 45.66 -78.07
N GLY A 939 -18.11 44.93 -76.94
CA GLY A 939 -18.80 45.49 -75.76
C GLY A 939 -20.24 45.87 -76.03
N ILE A 940 -20.91 46.37 -75.01
CA ILE A 940 -22.33 46.79 -75.08
C ILE A 940 -22.41 48.33 -75.15
N ASP A 941 -23.08 48.86 -76.18
CA ASP A 941 -23.28 50.28 -76.39
C ASP A 941 -24.09 50.88 -75.20
N PRO A 942 -23.61 51.94 -74.55
CA PRO A 942 -24.31 52.58 -73.44
C PRO A 942 -25.80 52.93 -73.75
N GLY A 943 -26.12 53.23 -74.96
CA GLY A 943 -27.50 53.56 -75.44
C GLY A 943 -28.38 52.30 -75.44
N VAL A 944 -27.79 51.15 -75.71
CA VAL A 944 -28.49 49.83 -75.69
C VAL A 944 -28.62 49.34 -74.22
N ARG A 945 -27.72 49.63 -73.43
CA ARG A 945 -27.74 49.18 -71.96
C ARG A 945 -28.92 49.88 -71.21
N ASN A 946 -29.18 51.17 -71.51
CA ASN A 946 -30.28 51.94 -70.90
C ASN A 946 -31.68 51.65 -71.55
N ARG A 947 -31.71 51.16 -72.81
CA ARG A 947 -32.97 50.72 -73.48
C ARG A 947 -33.29 49.24 -73.18
N ALA A 948 -32.34 48.38 -72.89
CA ALA A 948 -32.51 46.94 -72.54
C ALA A 948 -33.28 46.77 -71.24
N GLU A 949 -33.31 47.82 -70.36
CA GLU A 949 -34.17 47.78 -69.17
C GLU A 949 -35.66 48.07 -69.47
N ARG A 950 -36.01 48.49 -70.65
CA ARG A 950 -37.42 48.87 -71.04
C ARG A 950 -38.14 48.01 -72.06
N VAL A 951 -37.45 47.21 -72.92
CA VAL A 951 -38.16 46.42 -73.96
C VAL A 951 -37.30 45.21 -74.35
N GLY A 952 -37.65 44.01 -73.83
CA GLY A 952 -37.52 42.77 -74.60
C GLY A 952 -36.20 41.94 -74.51
N HIS A 953 -35.21 42.35 -73.80
CA HIS A 953 -34.02 41.49 -73.62
C HIS A 953 -33.93 40.82 -72.20
N TRP A 954 -34.50 39.62 -72.14
CA TRP A 954 -34.70 38.87 -70.91
C TRP A 954 -33.39 38.26 -70.28
N GLY A 955 -32.31 38.14 -71.01
CA GLY A 955 -31.09 37.45 -70.62
C GLY A 955 -30.36 38.01 -69.41
N LEU A 956 -30.02 39.32 -69.38
CA LEU A 956 -29.30 39.98 -68.33
C LEU A 956 -30.16 40.18 -67.07
N ALA A 957 -31.43 40.48 -67.24
CA ALA A 957 -32.38 40.58 -66.13
C ALA A 957 -32.60 39.22 -65.45
N GLY A 958 -32.72 38.17 -66.21
CA GLY A 958 -32.87 36.81 -65.67
C GLY A 958 -31.67 36.25 -64.96
N MET A 959 -30.46 36.62 -65.44
CA MET A 959 -29.21 36.23 -64.69
C MET A 959 -29.10 37.00 -63.36
N ARG A 960 -29.47 38.24 -63.26
CA ARG A 960 -29.47 39.04 -62.04
C ARG A 960 -30.45 38.51 -61.00
N GLU A 961 -31.70 38.22 -61.49
CA GLU A 961 -32.70 37.62 -60.60
C GLU A 961 -32.27 36.28 -60.02
N ARG A 962 -31.65 35.42 -60.81
CA ARG A 962 -31.13 34.11 -60.35
C ARG A 962 -30.00 34.27 -59.37
N ALA A 963 -29.09 35.26 -59.59
CA ALA A 963 -28.02 35.56 -58.67
C ALA A 963 -28.57 36.03 -57.31
N GLU A 964 -29.59 36.92 -57.32
CA GLU A 964 -30.23 37.41 -56.11
C GLU A 964 -30.98 36.30 -55.38
N ARG A 965 -31.64 35.39 -56.09
CA ARG A 965 -32.28 34.20 -55.50
C ARG A 965 -31.30 33.28 -54.76
N LEU A 966 -30.05 33.25 -55.27
CA LEU A 966 -28.95 32.53 -54.63
C LEU A 966 -28.30 33.32 -53.45
N GLY A 967 -28.80 34.53 -53.14
CA GLY A 967 -28.18 35.36 -52.11
C GLY A 967 -26.82 35.92 -52.56
N GLY A 968 -26.54 35.94 -53.85
CA GLY A 968 -25.34 36.52 -54.49
C GLY A 968 -25.62 37.81 -55.21
N ALA A 969 -24.58 38.36 -55.80
CA ALA A 969 -24.65 39.54 -56.65
C ALA A 969 -24.07 39.30 -58.05
N LEU A 970 -24.71 39.81 -59.11
CA LEU A 970 -24.20 39.76 -60.47
C LEU A 970 -23.87 41.16 -60.91
N GLU A 971 -22.64 41.40 -61.32
CA GLU A 971 -22.13 42.65 -61.86
C GLU A 971 -21.73 42.46 -63.32
N VAL A 972 -21.99 43.48 -64.15
CA VAL A 972 -21.68 43.44 -65.57
C VAL A 972 -20.96 44.75 -65.91
N TRP A 973 -19.74 44.63 -66.40
CA TRP A 973 -18.92 45.72 -66.92
C TRP A 973 -18.74 45.56 -68.41
N SER A 974 -18.98 46.59 -69.15
CA SER A 974 -18.83 46.60 -70.60
C SER A 974 -18.50 47.98 -71.09
N GLU A 975 -17.49 48.01 -71.94
CA GLU A 975 -17.06 49.24 -72.60
C GLU A 975 -16.99 49.03 -74.14
N PRO A 976 -17.53 49.93 -74.98
CA PRO A 976 -17.45 49.77 -76.44
C PRO A 976 -16.04 49.55 -76.94
N GLY A 977 -15.77 48.44 -77.61
CA GLY A 977 -14.46 48.09 -78.17
C GLY A 977 -13.48 47.45 -77.21
N ALA A 978 -13.83 47.30 -75.91
CA ALA A 978 -12.97 46.67 -74.90
C ALA A 978 -13.54 45.35 -74.32
N GLY A 979 -14.73 44.92 -74.78
CA GLY A 979 -15.35 43.68 -74.37
C GLY A 979 -16.36 43.81 -73.21
N THR A 980 -16.82 42.62 -72.76
CA THR A 980 -17.78 42.56 -71.64
C THR A 980 -17.29 41.57 -70.59
N GLU A 981 -17.47 41.91 -69.30
CA GLU A 981 -17.21 41.07 -68.17
C GLU A 981 -18.50 40.94 -67.34
N VAL A 982 -18.85 39.70 -67.08
CA VAL A 982 -19.97 39.33 -66.20
C VAL A 982 -19.40 38.62 -65.00
N GLU A 983 -19.60 39.16 -63.80
CA GLU A 983 -19.10 38.55 -62.55
C GLU A 983 -20.24 38.22 -61.57
N LEU A 984 -20.30 36.96 -61.19
CA LEU A 984 -21.21 36.44 -60.17
C LEU A 984 -20.43 36.24 -58.87
N ARG A 985 -20.90 36.81 -57.76
CA ARG A 985 -20.36 36.62 -56.43
C ARG A 985 -21.40 36.04 -55.51
N ILE A 986 -21.07 34.90 -54.80
CA ILE A 986 -21.99 34.26 -53.85
C ILE A 986 -21.21 33.98 -52.57
N PRO A 987 -21.76 34.29 -51.39
CA PRO A 987 -21.13 33.92 -50.10
C PRO A 987 -20.84 32.45 -49.96
N ALA A 988 -19.66 32.06 -49.48
CA ALA A 988 -19.22 30.68 -49.35
C ALA A 988 -20.16 29.83 -48.49
N THR A 989 -20.82 30.43 -47.49
CA THR A 989 -21.77 29.78 -46.59
C THR A 989 -23.03 29.29 -47.32
N ILE A 990 -23.35 29.82 -48.51
CA ILE A 990 -24.50 29.44 -49.32
C ILE A 990 -24.10 28.40 -50.37
N VAL A 991 -22.91 28.54 -50.93
CA VAL A 991 -22.43 27.72 -52.05
C VAL A 991 -21.91 26.36 -51.66
N TYR A 992 -21.10 26.25 -50.57
CA TYR A 992 -20.44 25.02 -50.26
C TYR A 992 -21.25 24.16 -49.26
N GLU A 993 -21.23 22.86 -49.43
CA GLU A 993 -21.75 21.91 -48.45
C GLU A 993 -20.91 22.01 -47.17
N SER A 994 -21.48 22.49 -46.06
CA SER A 994 -20.78 22.64 -44.81
C SER A 994 -20.38 21.28 -44.23
N SER A 995 -19.09 21.01 -44.14
CA SER A 995 -18.50 19.86 -43.43
C SER A 995 -18.72 19.91 -41.88
N ARG A 996 -19.55 20.79 -41.36
CA ARG A 996 -19.84 21.03 -39.95
C ARG A 996 -20.70 19.95 -39.29
N ALA A 997 -21.28 19.02 -39.99
CA ALA A 997 -22.08 17.96 -39.36
C ALA A 997 -21.27 16.79 -38.77
N ARG A 998 -19.96 16.68 -39.02
CA ARG A 998 -19.11 15.60 -38.46
C ARG A 998 -18.25 15.97 -37.25
N ASN A 999 -18.07 17.23 -36.87
CA ASN A 999 -17.18 17.66 -35.78
C ASN A 999 -17.88 18.03 -34.46
N ASN A 1000 -19.19 18.05 -34.37
CA ASN A 1000 -19.88 18.41 -33.12
C ASN A 1000 -19.98 17.26 -32.09
N VAL A 1001 -19.64 16.01 -32.43
CA VAL A 1001 -19.58 14.91 -31.44
C VAL A 1001 -18.23 14.85 -30.73
N TRP A 1002 -17.17 15.36 -31.34
CA TRP A 1002 -15.81 15.33 -30.76
C TRP A 1002 -15.51 16.49 -29.81
N LEU A 1003 -16.18 17.62 -29.95
CA LEU A 1003 -16.02 18.79 -29.07
C LEU A 1003 -16.79 18.66 -27.75
N PHE A 1004 -17.82 17.83 -27.67
CA PHE A 1004 -18.54 17.57 -26.44
C PHE A 1004 -17.73 16.66 -25.49
N TRP A 1005 -16.88 15.79 -26.01
CA TRP A 1005 -15.98 14.91 -25.22
C TRP A 1005 -14.72 15.60 -24.71
N LYS A 1006 -14.31 16.69 -25.31
CA LYS A 1006 -13.10 17.43 -24.89
C LYS A 1006 -13.41 18.49 -23.83
N LYS A 1007 -14.67 18.91 -23.69
CA LYS A 1007 -15.09 19.91 -22.69
C LYS A 1007 -15.39 19.29 -21.32
N THR A 1008 -15.70 17.98 -21.26
CA THR A 1008 -15.91 17.26 -20.01
C THR A 1008 -14.61 16.72 -19.36
N LYS A 1009 -13.46 16.83 -20.05
CA LYS A 1009 -12.18 16.35 -19.51
C LYS A 1009 -11.30 17.46 -18.89
N ASN A 1010 -11.63 18.73 -19.15
CA ASN A 1010 -10.85 19.87 -18.62
C ASN A 1010 -11.47 20.54 -17.38
N ASP A 1011 -12.65 20.12 -16.94
CA ASP A 1011 -13.28 20.70 -15.74
C ASP A 1011 -13.02 19.91 -14.44
N HIS A 1012 -12.15 18.87 -14.49
CA HIS A 1012 -11.78 18.07 -13.31
C HIS A 1012 -10.31 18.22 -12.85
N GLU A 1013 -9.52 19.13 -13.42
CA GLU A 1013 -8.11 19.35 -13.01
C GLU A 1013 -7.84 20.68 -12.29
N HIS A 1014 -8.86 21.44 -11.91
CA HIS A 1014 -8.67 22.60 -11.03
C HIS A 1014 -9.70 22.57 -9.88
N HIS A 1015 -9.53 21.69 -8.93
CA HIS A 1015 -9.91 21.83 -7.52
C HIS A 1015 -9.53 20.55 -6.77
N SER A 1016 -8.26 20.46 -6.36
CA SER A 1016 -7.85 19.84 -5.09
C SER A 1016 -6.42 20.28 -4.77
#